data_cdca36ba05b668ff06f8f34b21ab1fb1
#
_entry.id   cdca36ba05b668ff06f8f34b21ab1fb1
#
_cell.length_a   1.000
_cell.length_b   1.000
_cell.length_c   1.000
_cell.angle_alpha   90.00
_cell.angle_beta   90.00
_cell.angle_gamma   90.00
#
_symmetry.space_group_name_H-M   'P 1'
#
loop_
_entity.id
_entity.type
_entity.pdbx_description
1 polymer ?
#
loop_
_entity_poly.entity_id
_entity_poly.type
_entity_poly.pdbx_seq_one_letter_code
_entity_poly.pdbx_strand_id
1 'polypeptide(L)'
;MTEPWKRQENEETIFRTCAWSPPGCHPTGCGLQVHVKDGRVTKIEGDPDHPITKGSLCPRCLALTEYIYHPDRIIYPMRRAKEDRGQDKWERCSWDEATDLVANAAKEITAKYGAETIAVFGGTGREANNWYPQWANLVFGTPNSVYAQAGWSCYGPRMTNTAFMMGGGYPEIDYAAKFPDRYDDPRFVPPEVILLWGKEPLRSNPDGLYGHAIIEMMRMFGTKIICVDPRVTWLGTRAEEILQVLPGTDTALAMAFIYVLAHDDLVDHDFIEKWTYGYDELVERVQEMPPSRAAEICGVPEEQIWRAARMYGNAKPSSVAWGLATDESTNGAQLGMCLVALMAITGFLDAPGGTTLGMGDDQGNVVREGGSISADDKVDDATDSTLELALKHGIMTPETWFTKRIGVDKYPCVGQVLWTVQPDEFLKCLETDNPYKMHMAGFVSSNPIGTAIGAEPQRWWKSLKKLDFNFAVDLFMNPTIMACCDVILPVASTIEHDGMVVTHYGLNASFYGAQNKCVQVGECKSDVEIMIEVGKKTYPEFWNRFEDDEAYNNFHVFRSWLPWDQLRDNVVTMSNEPYYKYKEGKLRPDGQVGFPTQTGRVELYSYMYEKFGEDPLPYYEPAAYGPTTMPETMKNDYPFVLTTGARVQNYFHSEHKQVPSLRQITPWPEVDVNEEDAKRLGIEEGDWVEISSPYGAVRQKARVLATIKPGVVHCMHGFWYPEEEGSEPNLYGNWKSNINMLMPNSVNAKTGFGNTFKSMICNIKKVHELGGPNEPERVVLERSREAEFEVQETWRPVDGPVQDPIDYEKELVEH
;
A
#
# COMPACT_ATOMS: atom_id res chain seq x y z
N MET A 1 -3.84 -28.72 29.00
CA MET A 1 -4.14 -28.72 27.56
C MET A 1 -2.84 -28.49 26.82
N THR A 2 -2.58 -29.23 25.77
CA THR A 2 -1.42 -28.96 24.91
C THR A 2 -1.74 -27.71 24.10
N GLU A 3 -0.84 -26.73 24.11
CA GLU A 3 -0.95 -25.53 23.29
C GLU A 3 -0.16 -25.76 21.98
N PRO A 4 -0.79 -26.17 20.89
CA PRO A 4 -0.10 -26.60 19.65
C PRO A 4 0.76 -25.50 19.00
N TRP A 5 0.45 -24.24 19.30
CA TRP A 5 1.17 -23.08 18.81
C TRP A 5 2.47 -22.78 19.57
N LYS A 6 2.75 -23.52 20.66
CA LYS A 6 4.02 -23.41 21.37
C LYS A 6 4.51 -24.77 21.87
N ARG A 7 5.83 -24.94 21.92
CA ARG A 7 6.50 -26.12 22.42
C ARG A 7 7.74 -25.74 23.22
N GLN A 8 8.08 -26.62 24.18
CA GLN A 8 9.35 -26.51 24.90
C GLN A 8 10.40 -27.34 24.17
N GLU A 9 11.57 -26.76 23.93
CA GLU A 9 12.70 -27.45 23.36
C GLU A 9 13.99 -26.98 24.04
N ASN A 10 14.67 -27.92 24.70
CA ASN A 10 15.80 -27.57 25.59
C ASN A 10 15.37 -26.55 26.68
N GLU A 11 15.99 -25.37 26.69
CA GLU A 11 15.70 -24.28 27.64
C GLU A 11 14.90 -23.15 27.00
N GLU A 12 14.36 -23.37 25.83
CA GLU A 12 13.61 -22.38 25.07
C GLU A 12 12.14 -22.75 24.91
N THR A 13 11.29 -21.77 24.84
CA THR A 13 9.91 -21.92 24.33
C THR A 13 9.89 -21.46 22.88
N ILE A 14 9.45 -22.31 21.98
CA ILE A 14 9.30 -22.00 20.57
C ILE A 14 7.84 -21.75 20.28
N PHE A 15 7.54 -20.54 19.81
CA PHE A 15 6.19 -20.11 19.44
C PHE A 15 6.03 -20.16 17.92
N ARG A 16 4.88 -20.65 17.46
CA ARG A 16 4.45 -20.54 16.07
C ARG A 16 3.46 -19.38 15.98
N THR A 17 3.71 -18.47 15.04
CA THR A 17 2.90 -17.26 14.88
C THR A 17 2.93 -16.79 13.43
N CYS A 18 1.96 -15.99 13.03
CA CYS A 18 1.98 -15.26 11.77
C CYS A 18 2.43 -13.82 12.00
N ALA A 19 3.30 -13.33 11.16
CA ALA A 19 3.71 -11.93 11.18
C ALA A 19 3.04 -11.13 10.08
N TRP A 20 2.62 -9.91 10.39
CA TRP A 20 2.23 -8.92 9.40
C TRP A 20 3.26 -7.81 9.31
N SER A 21 3.06 -6.83 8.46
CA SER A 21 3.93 -5.67 8.34
C SER A 21 3.90 -4.79 9.61
N PRO A 22 5.00 -4.27 10.10
CA PRO A 22 6.34 -4.81 9.95
C PRO A 22 6.53 -6.10 10.75
N PRO A 23 7.28 -7.07 10.31
CA PRO A 23 8.21 -7.09 9.19
C PRO A 23 7.66 -7.67 7.90
N GLY A 24 6.49 -8.27 7.93
CA GLY A 24 5.88 -8.95 6.79
C GLY A 24 5.47 -8.03 5.63
N CYS A 25 4.81 -8.59 4.66
CA CYS A 25 4.23 -7.89 3.54
C CYS A 25 2.89 -8.47 3.14
N HIS A 26 2.15 -7.72 2.31
CA HIS A 26 0.98 -8.25 1.65
C HIS A 26 1.38 -9.42 0.69
N PRO A 27 0.46 -10.29 0.41
CA PRO A 27 -0.93 -10.40 0.81
C PRO A 27 -1.17 -11.31 1.99
N THR A 28 -0.16 -12.00 2.49
CA THR A 28 -0.27 -12.95 3.60
C THR A 28 0.73 -12.66 4.69
N GLY A 29 0.41 -13.05 5.89
CA GLY A 29 1.39 -13.06 6.97
C GLY A 29 2.48 -14.10 6.72
N CYS A 30 3.69 -13.83 7.22
CA CYS A 30 4.76 -14.80 7.20
C CYS A 30 4.64 -15.75 8.39
N GLY A 31 4.83 -17.05 8.18
CA GLY A 31 4.90 -18.03 9.27
C GLY A 31 6.25 -17.95 9.98
N LEU A 32 6.22 -17.73 11.28
CA LEU A 32 7.42 -17.61 12.11
C LEU A 32 7.45 -18.73 13.18
N GLN A 33 8.65 -19.21 13.46
CA GLN A 33 9.00 -19.88 14.71
C GLN A 33 9.89 -18.94 15.52
N VAL A 34 9.37 -18.49 16.66
CA VAL A 34 10.03 -17.53 17.55
C VAL A 34 10.57 -18.26 18.77
N HIS A 35 11.86 -18.30 18.93
CA HIS A 35 12.56 -18.89 20.07
C HIS A 35 12.67 -17.88 21.18
N VAL A 36 12.20 -18.24 22.38
CA VAL A 36 12.22 -17.39 23.56
C VAL A 36 12.87 -18.10 24.73
N LYS A 37 13.88 -17.45 25.34
CA LYS A 37 14.53 -17.88 26.56
C LYS A 37 14.51 -16.75 27.57
N ASP A 38 14.10 -17.05 28.79
CA ASP A 38 14.03 -16.06 29.90
C ASP A 38 13.23 -14.79 29.53
N GLY A 39 12.16 -14.96 28.74
CA GLY A 39 11.29 -13.86 28.29
C GLY A 39 11.88 -13.00 27.17
N ARG A 40 12.98 -13.41 26.55
CA ARG A 40 13.65 -12.69 25.48
C ARG A 40 13.76 -13.54 24.21
N VAL A 41 13.50 -12.95 23.06
CA VAL A 41 13.70 -13.61 21.76
C VAL A 41 15.18 -13.87 21.54
N THR A 42 15.52 -15.11 21.24
CA THR A 42 16.90 -15.56 20.96
C THR A 42 17.12 -15.81 19.48
N LYS A 43 16.06 -16.24 18.76
CA LYS A 43 16.13 -16.58 17.34
C LYS A 43 14.78 -16.49 16.69
N ILE A 44 14.76 -16.18 15.38
CA ILE A 44 13.56 -16.24 14.54
C ILE A 44 13.87 -17.10 13.33
N GLU A 45 13.00 -18.04 13.01
CA GLU A 45 13.05 -18.91 11.85
C GLU A 45 11.70 -18.91 11.13
N GLY A 46 11.72 -19.28 9.85
CA GLY A 46 10.47 -19.51 9.12
C GLY A 46 9.78 -20.80 9.60
N ASP A 47 8.46 -20.74 9.71
CA ASP A 47 7.67 -21.93 10.04
C ASP A 47 7.49 -22.81 8.80
N PRO A 48 8.10 -24.02 8.76
CA PRO A 48 7.98 -24.92 7.62
C PRO A 48 6.55 -25.45 7.40
N ASP A 49 5.73 -25.43 8.45
CA ASP A 49 4.34 -25.87 8.37
C ASP A 49 3.39 -24.77 7.87
N HIS A 50 3.89 -23.55 7.68
CA HIS A 50 3.06 -22.46 7.16
C HIS A 50 2.70 -22.76 5.69
N PRO A 51 1.40 -22.77 5.32
CA PRO A 51 0.96 -23.29 4.01
C PRO A 51 1.47 -22.47 2.81
N ILE A 52 1.82 -21.21 3.01
CA ILE A 52 2.23 -20.31 1.94
C ILE A 52 3.74 -20.10 1.94
N THR A 53 4.31 -19.62 3.04
CA THR A 53 5.74 -19.27 3.08
C THR A 53 6.65 -20.47 3.26
N LYS A 54 6.15 -21.59 3.79
CA LYS A 54 6.88 -22.87 3.94
C LYS A 54 8.31 -22.72 4.45
N GLY A 55 8.48 -21.90 5.48
CA GLY A 55 9.78 -21.58 6.06
C GLY A 55 10.60 -20.48 5.38
N SER A 56 10.10 -19.88 4.29
CA SER A 56 10.78 -18.76 3.65
C SER A 56 10.56 -17.46 4.42
N LEU A 57 11.62 -16.70 4.65
CA LEU A 57 11.59 -15.39 5.29
C LEU A 57 12.40 -14.36 4.50
N CYS A 58 11.95 -13.13 4.51
CA CYS A 58 12.70 -12.00 3.97
C CYS A 58 13.65 -11.39 5.02
N PRO A 59 14.58 -10.54 4.62
CA PRO A 59 15.51 -9.88 5.56
C PRO A 59 14.83 -9.16 6.73
N ARG A 60 13.65 -8.58 6.51
CA ARG A 60 12.90 -7.86 7.56
C ARG A 60 12.42 -8.78 8.67
N CYS A 61 11.90 -9.96 8.32
CA CYS A 61 11.52 -10.96 9.31
C CYS A 61 12.73 -11.45 10.11
N LEU A 62 13.85 -11.66 9.45
CA LEU A 62 15.10 -12.09 10.10
C LEU A 62 15.66 -11.01 11.04
N ALA A 63 15.45 -9.74 10.74
CA ALA A 63 15.87 -8.60 11.55
C ALA A 63 14.87 -8.24 12.67
N LEU A 64 13.80 -8.99 12.85
CA LEU A 64 12.74 -8.66 13.82
C LEU A 64 13.27 -8.56 15.26
N THR A 65 14.28 -9.35 15.64
CA THR A 65 14.92 -9.25 16.97
C THR A 65 15.60 -7.90 17.17
N GLU A 66 16.32 -7.39 16.15
CA GLU A 66 16.91 -6.05 16.21
C GLU A 66 15.83 -4.98 16.27
N TYR A 67 14.73 -5.19 15.56
CA TYR A 67 13.61 -4.26 15.48
C TYR A 67 12.88 -4.09 16.82
N ILE A 68 12.50 -5.18 17.47
CA ILE A 68 11.73 -5.13 18.72
C ILE A 68 12.56 -4.67 19.92
N TYR A 69 13.87 -4.94 19.93
CA TYR A 69 14.78 -4.51 21.01
C TYR A 69 15.61 -3.29 20.65
N HIS A 70 15.24 -2.58 19.60
CA HIS A 70 15.97 -1.40 19.16
C HIS A 70 15.96 -0.33 20.27
N PRO A 71 17.09 0.32 20.59
CA PRO A 71 17.17 1.29 21.69
C PRO A 71 16.27 2.52 21.49
N ASP A 72 15.96 2.89 20.27
CA ASP A 72 15.07 4.01 19.96
C ASP A 72 13.59 3.59 19.88
N ARG A 73 13.27 2.33 20.22
CA ARG A 73 11.88 1.87 20.29
C ARG A 73 11.10 2.65 21.33
N ILE A 74 9.92 3.14 20.99
CA ILE A 74 8.99 3.75 21.94
C ILE A 74 8.36 2.63 22.76
N ILE A 75 8.64 2.60 24.07
CA ILE A 75 8.23 1.51 24.97
C ILE A 75 7.38 1.96 26.16
N TYR A 76 7.04 3.23 26.25
CA TYR A 76 6.13 3.83 27.23
C TYR A 76 5.42 5.05 26.61
N PRO A 77 4.24 5.43 27.14
CA PRO A 77 3.54 6.60 26.64
C PRO A 77 4.32 7.89 26.91
N MET A 78 4.24 8.81 25.96
CA MET A 78 4.91 10.10 26.05
C MET A 78 3.96 11.23 25.64
N ARG A 79 4.18 12.40 26.21
CA ARG A 79 3.45 13.62 25.89
C ARG A 79 4.39 14.81 25.78
N ARG A 80 3.90 15.87 25.16
CA ARG A 80 4.53 17.20 25.19
C ARG A 80 3.45 18.29 25.01
N ALA A 81 3.80 19.53 25.29
CA ALA A 81 2.94 20.67 25.01
C ALA A 81 2.87 20.95 23.50
N LYS A 82 1.75 21.50 23.03
CA LYS A 82 1.56 21.87 21.60
C LYS A 82 2.66 22.83 21.11
N GLU A 83 3.09 23.75 21.95
CA GLU A 83 4.14 24.74 21.67
C GLU A 83 5.52 24.12 21.45
N ASP A 84 5.70 22.89 21.92
CA ASP A 84 6.94 22.14 21.76
C ASP A 84 6.93 21.17 20.56
N ARG A 85 5.89 21.22 19.72
CA ARG A 85 5.85 20.46 18.46
C ARG A 85 7.03 20.83 17.57
N GLY A 86 7.68 19.82 17.01
CA GLY A 86 8.91 19.99 16.25
C GLY A 86 10.17 20.03 17.09
N GLN A 87 10.07 19.88 18.41
CA GLN A 87 11.22 19.80 19.32
C GLN A 87 11.22 18.46 20.05
N ASP A 88 12.37 17.92 20.33
CA ASP A 88 12.50 16.66 21.07
C ASP A 88 12.36 16.89 22.60
N LYS A 89 11.16 17.34 23.00
CA LYS A 89 10.83 17.64 24.40
C LYS A 89 9.72 16.72 24.91
N TRP A 90 9.94 15.45 24.81
CA TRP A 90 9.00 14.43 25.26
C TRP A 90 9.15 14.11 26.74
N GLU A 91 8.01 13.99 27.43
CA GLU A 91 7.92 13.57 28.82
C GLU A 91 7.17 12.24 28.89
N ARG A 92 7.71 11.27 29.60
CA ARG A 92 6.99 10.04 29.90
C ARG A 92 5.77 10.33 30.75
N CYS A 93 4.65 9.70 30.45
CA CYS A 93 3.41 9.73 31.23
C CYS A 93 2.86 8.31 31.44
N SER A 94 1.81 8.18 32.24
CA SER A 94 1.14 6.90 32.41
C SER A 94 0.18 6.62 31.24
N TRP A 95 -0.21 5.36 31.07
CA TRP A 95 -1.24 4.98 30.12
C TRP A 95 -2.57 5.69 30.36
N ASP A 96 -3.01 5.76 31.64
CA ASP A 96 -4.25 6.45 32.00
C ASP A 96 -4.21 7.92 31.60
N GLU A 97 -3.08 8.59 31.88
CA GLU A 97 -2.90 9.99 31.49
C GLU A 97 -2.89 10.17 29.97
N ALA A 98 -2.16 9.32 29.24
CA ALA A 98 -2.07 9.42 27.78
C ALA A 98 -3.43 9.18 27.09
N THR A 99 -4.15 8.14 27.50
CA THR A 99 -5.48 7.83 26.96
C THR A 99 -6.55 8.83 27.39
N ASP A 100 -6.43 9.42 28.61
CA ASP A 100 -7.28 10.54 29.05
C ASP A 100 -7.06 11.79 28.20
N LEU A 101 -5.82 12.14 27.89
CA LEU A 101 -5.51 13.28 27.01
C LEU A 101 -6.16 13.12 25.65
N VAL A 102 -6.02 11.94 25.03
CA VAL A 102 -6.62 11.65 23.70
C VAL A 102 -8.16 11.69 23.76
N ALA A 103 -8.75 10.98 24.74
CA ALA A 103 -10.20 10.87 24.84
C ALA A 103 -10.85 12.21 25.22
N ASN A 104 -10.25 12.97 26.13
CA ASN A 104 -10.79 14.28 26.55
C ASN A 104 -10.68 15.30 25.42
N ALA A 105 -9.55 15.36 24.71
CA ALA A 105 -9.41 16.21 23.53
C ALA A 105 -10.49 15.89 22.48
N ALA A 106 -10.71 14.61 22.19
CA ALA A 106 -11.74 14.19 21.23
C ALA A 106 -13.16 14.60 21.69
N LYS A 107 -13.50 14.38 22.97
CA LYS A 107 -14.81 14.79 23.54
C LYS A 107 -15.02 16.30 23.53
N GLU A 108 -14.03 17.08 23.93
CA GLU A 108 -14.11 18.54 23.92
C GLU A 108 -14.27 19.10 22.50
N ILE A 109 -13.49 18.59 21.56
CA ILE A 109 -13.56 18.98 20.15
C ILE A 109 -14.93 18.59 19.55
N THR A 110 -15.37 17.36 19.78
CA THR A 110 -16.69 16.90 19.31
C THR A 110 -17.83 17.74 19.89
N ALA A 111 -17.80 18.03 21.17
CA ALA A 111 -18.84 18.85 21.83
C ALA A 111 -18.86 20.29 21.32
N LYS A 112 -17.73 20.84 20.91
CA LYS A 112 -17.63 22.24 20.48
C LYS A 112 -17.76 22.44 18.98
N TYR A 113 -17.26 21.53 18.19
CA TYR A 113 -17.11 21.70 16.74
C TYR A 113 -17.74 20.61 15.90
N GLY A 114 -18.08 19.45 16.48
CA GLY A 114 -18.56 18.25 15.80
C GLY A 114 -17.46 17.20 15.61
N ALA A 115 -17.86 15.93 15.61
CA ALA A 115 -16.95 14.80 15.43
C ALA A 115 -16.27 14.81 14.06
N GLU A 116 -16.92 15.36 13.04
CA GLU A 116 -16.37 15.51 11.70
C GLU A 116 -15.08 16.35 11.64
N THR A 117 -14.79 17.13 12.67
CA THR A 117 -13.57 17.96 12.74
C THR A 117 -12.35 17.20 13.27
N ILE A 118 -12.49 15.90 13.48
CA ILE A 118 -11.43 14.95 13.83
C ILE A 118 -11.11 14.11 12.59
N ALA A 119 -9.85 13.79 12.38
CA ALA A 119 -9.42 12.85 11.34
C ALA A 119 -8.49 11.78 11.89
N VAL A 120 -8.51 10.60 11.28
CA VAL A 120 -7.57 9.53 11.59
C VAL A 120 -6.83 9.10 10.33
N PHE A 121 -5.52 9.22 10.36
CA PHE A 121 -4.61 8.78 9.31
C PHE A 121 -4.21 7.33 9.54
N GLY A 122 -4.33 6.51 8.51
CA GLY A 122 -3.92 5.12 8.53
C GLY A 122 -2.77 4.81 7.59
N GLY A 123 -2.02 3.79 7.94
CA GLY A 123 -1.04 3.13 7.09
C GLY A 123 -1.39 1.65 6.92
N THR A 124 -0.50 0.87 6.33
CA THR A 124 -0.66 -0.56 6.12
C THR A 124 0.11 -1.43 7.11
N GLY A 125 0.90 -0.81 7.98
CA GLY A 125 1.62 -1.53 9.03
C GLY A 125 0.69 -2.06 10.11
N ARG A 126 1.04 -3.17 10.73
CA ARG A 126 0.36 -3.78 11.90
C ARG A 126 -1.15 -4.01 11.72
N GLU A 127 -1.63 -4.36 10.55
CA GLU A 127 -3.07 -4.43 10.23
C GLU A 127 -3.81 -3.08 10.34
N ALA A 128 -3.08 -1.97 10.34
CA ALA A 128 -3.69 -0.65 10.52
C ALA A 128 -4.78 -0.31 9.50
N ASN A 129 -4.79 -0.98 8.34
CA ASN A 129 -5.91 -0.91 7.40
C ASN A 129 -7.24 -1.27 8.05
N ASN A 130 -7.22 -2.17 9.03
CA ASN A 130 -8.41 -2.57 9.76
C ASN A 130 -8.71 -1.60 10.89
N TRP A 131 -7.68 -0.99 11.48
CA TRP A 131 -7.84 -0.22 12.70
C TRP A 131 -8.17 1.25 12.46
N TYR A 132 -7.58 1.92 11.44
CA TYR A 132 -7.83 3.37 11.29
C TYR A 132 -9.31 3.72 10.97
N PRO A 133 -10.10 2.92 10.21
CA PRO A 133 -11.53 3.19 10.09
C PRO A 133 -12.27 3.00 11.41
N GLN A 134 -11.87 2.01 12.22
CA GLN A 134 -12.45 1.77 13.54
C GLN A 134 -12.13 2.91 14.51
N TRP A 135 -10.88 3.38 14.52
CA TRP A 135 -10.51 4.60 15.22
C TRP A 135 -11.40 5.78 14.82
N ALA A 136 -11.57 6.00 13.52
CA ALA A 136 -12.40 7.08 13.02
C ALA A 136 -13.86 6.90 13.43
N ASN A 137 -14.48 5.79 13.00
CA ASN A 137 -15.92 5.62 13.07
C ASN A 137 -16.40 5.17 14.46
N LEU A 138 -15.68 4.28 15.17
CA LEU A 138 -16.10 3.68 16.41
C LEU A 138 -15.51 4.34 17.66
N VAL A 139 -14.26 4.86 17.58
CA VAL A 139 -13.63 5.52 18.72
C VAL A 139 -13.97 7.01 18.77
N PHE A 140 -14.04 7.70 17.62
CA PHE A 140 -14.28 9.15 17.58
C PHE A 140 -15.59 9.54 16.92
N GLY A 141 -16.30 8.67 16.22
CA GLY A 141 -17.55 8.98 15.53
C GLY A 141 -17.36 9.92 14.33
N THR A 142 -16.17 10.00 13.76
CA THR A 142 -15.87 10.85 12.59
C THR A 142 -15.93 10.06 11.29
N PRO A 143 -16.43 10.66 10.19
CA PRO A 143 -16.39 10.05 8.87
C PRO A 143 -15.02 10.24 8.18
N ASN A 144 -14.10 11.03 8.75
CA ASN A 144 -12.87 11.47 8.12
C ASN A 144 -11.69 10.57 8.46
N SER A 145 -11.64 9.40 7.86
CA SER A 145 -10.44 8.58 7.80
C SER A 145 -9.61 8.91 6.55
N VAL A 146 -8.29 8.96 6.70
CA VAL A 146 -7.36 9.37 5.63
C VAL A 146 -6.37 8.24 5.35
N TYR A 147 -6.34 7.77 4.12
CA TYR A 147 -5.43 6.72 3.68
C TYR A 147 -4.90 7.02 2.28
N ALA A 148 -3.71 6.53 1.97
CA ALA A 148 -3.13 6.56 0.63
C ALA A 148 -3.21 7.94 -0.05
N GLN A 149 -2.66 8.97 0.63
CA GLN A 149 -2.60 10.33 0.14
C GLN A 149 -2.16 10.40 -1.33
N ALA A 150 -2.37 11.54 -1.98
CA ALA A 150 -2.13 11.77 -3.41
C ALA A 150 -2.95 10.83 -4.31
N GLY A 151 -4.20 11.19 -4.54
CA GLY A 151 -5.09 10.51 -5.48
C GLY A 151 -5.45 9.08 -5.10
N TRP A 152 -5.40 8.76 -3.81
CA TRP A 152 -5.68 7.40 -3.35
C TRP A 152 -4.82 6.35 -4.09
N SER A 153 -3.54 6.63 -4.20
CA SER A 153 -2.58 5.92 -5.07
C SER A 153 -2.28 4.48 -4.68
N CYS A 154 -2.75 4.00 -3.54
CA CYS A 154 -2.60 2.61 -3.14
C CYS A 154 -3.92 1.86 -3.31
N TYR A 155 -4.04 1.06 -4.36
CA TYR A 155 -5.20 0.28 -4.78
C TYR A 155 -6.45 1.07 -5.21
N GLY A 156 -6.54 2.38 -5.05
CA GLY A 156 -7.75 3.14 -5.36
C GLY A 156 -8.30 2.90 -6.77
N PRO A 157 -7.55 3.17 -7.84
CA PRO A 157 -7.96 2.89 -9.20
C PRO A 157 -8.34 1.43 -9.45
N ARG A 158 -7.50 0.47 -9.02
CA ARG A 158 -7.76 -0.95 -9.24
C ARG A 158 -8.98 -1.44 -8.48
N MET A 159 -9.13 -1.09 -7.20
CA MET A 159 -10.31 -1.47 -6.40
C MET A 159 -11.59 -0.88 -6.97
N THR A 160 -11.56 0.36 -7.43
CA THR A 160 -12.72 0.99 -8.06
C THR A 160 -13.14 0.25 -9.32
N ASN A 161 -12.17 -0.10 -10.18
CA ASN A 161 -12.47 -0.86 -11.39
C ASN A 161 -12.99 -2.27 -11.07
N THR A 162 -12.39 -2.97 -10.11
CA THR A 162 -12.90 -4.28 -9.71
C THR A 162 -14.31 -4.19 -9.13
N ALA A 163 -14.59 -3.17 -8.30
CA ALA A 163 -15.92 -2.95 -7.74
C ALA A 163 -16.95 -2.55 -8.81
N PHE A 164 -16.63 -1.63 -9.71
CA PHE A 164 -17.57 -1.10 -10.70
C PHE A 164 -17.79 -2.03 -11.88
N MET A 165 -16.74 -2.76 -12.30
CA MET A 165 -16.85 -3.61 -13.49
C MET A 165 -17.12 -5.08 -13.15
N MET A 166 -16.73 -5.56 -11.97
CA MET A 166 -16.93 -6.96 -11.57
C MET A 166 -17.74 -7.12 -10.29
N GLY A 167 -18.08 -6.01 -9.63
CA GLY A 167 -18.83 -6.00 -8.37
C GLY A 167 -17.98 -6.35 -7.15
N GLY A 168 -16.68 -6.38 -7.30
CA GLY A 168 -15.72 -6.77 -6.29
C GLY A 168 -14.83 -7.93 -6.75
N GLY A 169 -14.15 -8.63 -5.85
CA GLY A 169 -13.36 -9.80 -6.20
C GLY A 169 -11.99 -9.43 -6.79
N TYR A 170 -11.13 -8.73 -6.03
CA TYR A 170 -9.83 -8.30 -6.54
C TYR A 170 -9.09 -9.46 -7.24
N PRO A 171 -8.83 -9.35 -8.56
CA PRO A 171 -8.30 -10.44 -9.34
C PRO A 171 -6.78 -10.57 -9.19
N GLU A 172 -6.31 -11.79 -9.03
CA GLU A 172 -4.90 -12.17 -9.03
C GLU A 172 -4.70 -13.48 -9.81
N ILE A 173 -3.46 -13.73 -10.24
CA ILE A 173 -3.13 -15.03 -10.85
C ILE A 173 -3.33 -16.16 -9.84
N ASP A 174 -3.58 -17.35 -10.30
CA ASP A 174 -3.69 -18.53 -9.44
C ASP A 174 -2.29 -19.00 -9.00
N TYR A 175 -1.94 -18.75 -7.75
CA TYR A 175 -0.67 -19.17 -7.15
C TYR A 175 -0.69 -20.60 -6.59
N ALA A 176 -1.75 -21.36 -6.83
CA ALA A 176 -1.98 -22.67 -6.22
C ALA A 176 -1.98 -22.66 -4.68
N ALA A 177 -2.05 -21.48 -4.06
CA ALA A 177 -1.94 -21.34 -2.60
C ALA A 177 -3.10 -22.01 -1.84
N LYS A 178 -4.27 -22.06 -2.47
CA LYS A 178 -5.48 -22.70 -1.89
C LYS A 178 -5.42 -24.24 -1.81
N PHE A 179 -4.49 -24.86 -2.50
CA PHE A 179 -4.38 -26.30 -2.55
C PHE A 179 -3.30 -26.80 -1.57
N PRO A 180 -3.64 -27.77 -0.69
CA PRO A 180 -2.64 -28.35 0.21
C PRO A 180 -1.41 -28.90 -0.51
N ASP A 181 -1.63 -29.58 -1.64
CA ASP A 181 -0.58 -30.17 -2.47
C ASP A 181 -0.06 -29.19 -3.55
N ARG A 182 -0.53 -27.93 -3.52
CA ARG A 182 -0.15 -26.85 -4.45
C ARG A 182 -0.23 -27.28 -5.91
N TYR A 183 0.88 -27.31 -6.61
CA TYR A 183 0.98 -27.62 -8.04
C TYR A 183 0.69 -29.06 -8.39
N ASP A 184 0.69 -29.99 -7.41
CA ASP A 184 0.37 -31.41 -7.62
C ASP A 184 -1.14 -31.67 -7.50
N ASP A 185 -1.95 -30.68 -7.10
CA ASP A 185 -3.41 -30.83 -7.08
C ASP A 185 -3.94 -30.90 -8.51
N PRO A 186 -4.74 -31.92 -8.85
CA PRO A 186 -5.22 -32.11 -10.22
C PRO A 186 -6.17 -31.02 -10.72
N ARG A 187 -6.63 -30.13 -9.87
CA ARG A 187 -7.46 -28.99 -10.24
C ARG A 187 -6.63 -27.77 -10.66
N PHE A 188 -5.35 -27.73 -10.29
CA PHE A 188 -4.46 -26.66 -10.69
C PHE A 188 -4.12 -26.78 -12.17
N VAL A 189 -4.21 -25.67 -12.87
CA VAL A 189 -3.76 -25.52 -14.26
C VAL A 189 -2.76 -24.36 -14.30
N PRO A 190 -1.52 -24.56 -14.74
CA PRO A 190 -0.60 -23.45 -14.88
C PRO A 190 -1.00 -22.55 -16.03
N PRO A 191 -0.85 -21.20 -15.92
CA PRO A 191 -1.02 -20.32 -17.05
C PRO A 191 0.03 -20.59 -18.14
N GLU A 192 -0.36 -20.58 -19.40
CA GLU A 192 0.61 -20.60 -20.52
C GLU A 192 1.37 -19.28 -20.61
N VAL A 193 0.66 -18.15 -20.36
CA VAL A 193 1.23 -16.81 -20.40
C VAL A 193 0.74 -16.00 -19.20
N ILE A 194 1.68 -15.32 -18.55
CA ILE A 194 1.39 -14.29 -17.55
C ILE A 194 1.79 -12.93 -18.10
N LEU A 195 0.84 -12.00 -18.18
CA LEU A 195 1.08 -10.60 -18.49
C LEU A 195 1.39 -9.85 -17.17
N LEU A 196 2.66 -9.53 -16.94
CA LEU A 196 3.12 -8.74 -15.81
C LEU A 196 3.07 -7.25 -16.16
N TRP A 197 2.19 -6.48 -15.55
CA TRP A 197 2.06 -5.06 -15.79
C TRP A 197 2.48 -4.23 -14.58
N GLY A 198 3.62 -3.57 -14.67
CA GLY A 198 4.16 -2.73 -13.59
C GLY A 198 4.35 -3.49 -12.27
N LYS A 199 4.71 -4.78 -12.33
CA LYS A 199 4.84 -5.67 -11.18
C LYS A 199 6.20 -6.38 -11.14
N GLU A 200 6.96 -6.15 -10.08
CA GLU A 200 8.22 -6.87 -9.80
C GLU A 200 8.15 -7.50 -8.40
N PRO A 201 7.46 -8.62 -8.25
CA PRO A 201 7.17 -9.19 -6.93
C PRO A 201 8.40 -9.74 -6.20
N LEU A 202 9.48 -10.07 -6.91
CA LEU A 202 10.74 -10.50 -6.28
C LEU A 202 11.38 -9.42 -5.41
N ARG A 203 11.09 -8.14 -5.70
CA ARG A 203 11.57 -7.01 -4.91
C ARG A 203 10.51 -6.44 -4.00
N SER A 204 9.27 -6.35 -4.47
CA SER A 204 8.18 -5.71 -3.75
C SER A 204 7.47 -6.63 -2.76
N ASN A 205 7.45 -7.94 -3.03
CA ASN A 205 6.81 -8.96 -2.20
C ASN A 205 7.77 -10.12 -1.95
N PRO A 206 8.85 -9.91 -1.18
CA PRO A 206 9.91 -10.90 -0.99
C PRO A 206 9.54 -12.04 -0.03
N ASP A 207 8.29 -12.12 0.38
CA ASP A 207 7.73 -13.13 1.28
C ASP A 207 7.66 -14.54 0.68
N GLY A 208 8.10 -14.70 -0.55
CA GLY A 208 8.22 -15.98 -1.20
C GLY A 208 6.96 -16.49 -1.91
N LEU A 209 5.83 -15.75 -1.86
CA LEU A 209 4.63 -16.21 -2.56
C LEU A 209 4.65 -15.79 -4.02
N TYR A 210 4.43 -14.52 -4.31
CA TYR A 210 4.16 -14.07 -5.68
C TYR A 210 5.34 -14.27 -6.63
N GLY A 211 6.52 -13.82 -6.23
CA GLY A 211 7.71 -13.92 -7.06
C GLY A 211 8.16 -15.37 -7.23
N HIS A 212 8.17 -16.13 -6.15
CA HIS A 212 8.56 -17.54 -6.17
C HIS A 212 7.56 -18.39 -6.96
N ALA A 213 6.28 -18.19 -6.80
CA ALA A 213 5.27 -18.92 -7.56
C ALA A 213 5.40 -18.69 -9.06
N ILE A 214 5.65 -17.47 -9.51
CA ILE A 214 5.90 -17.17 -10.92
C ILE A 214 7.14 -17.91 -11.43
N ILE A 215 8.25 -17.89 -10.67
CA ILE A 215 9.46 -18.62 -11.03
C ILE A 215 9.21 -20.12 -11.10
N GLU A 216 8.48 -20.68 -10.13
CA GLU A 216 8.13 -22.10 -10.10
C GLU A 216 7.28 -22.47 -11.32
N MET A 217 6.26 -21.69 -11.66
CA MET A 217 5.45 -21.93 -12.87
C MET A 217 6.27 -21.88 -14.15
N MET A 218 7.19 -20.94 -14.28
CA MET A 218 8.11 -20.86 -15.41
C MET A 218 9.01 -22.09 -15.51
N ARG A 219 9.54 -22.58 -14.38
CA ARG A 219 10.49 -23.69 -14.34
C ARG A 219 9.81 -25.06 -14.49
N MET A 220 8.67 -25.25 -13.86
CA MET A 220 7.98 -26.54 -13.79
C MET A 220 7.09 -26.77 -15.02
N PHE A 221 6.45 -25.72 -15.52
CA PHE A 221 5.40 -25.84 -16.53
C PHE A 221 5.73 -25.11 -17.83
N GLY A 222 6.81 -24.31 -17.86
CA GLY A 222 7.15 -23.54 -19.06
C GLY A 222 6.26 -22.31 -19.26
N THR A 223 5.61 -21.83 -18.23
CA THR A 223 4.82 -20.58 -18.27
C THR A 223 5.67 -19.45 -18.82
N LYS A 224 5.17 -18.78 -19.82
CA LYS A 224 5.83 -17.64 -20.48
C LYS A 224 5.40 -16.32 -19.86
N ILE A 225 6.25 -15.31 -19.98
CA ILE A 225 6.00 -13.99 -19.42
C ILE A 225 6.05 -12.92 -20.49
N ILE A 226 5.08 -12.01 -20.46
CA ILE A 226 5.12 -10.70 -21.09
C ILE A 226 5.30 -9.68 -19.97
N CYS A 227 6.33 -8.84 -20.04
CA CYS A 227 6.62 -7.83 -19.03
C CYS A 227 6.41 -6.43 -19.58
N VAL A 228 5.59 -5.62 -18.91
CA VAL A 228 5.38 -4.19 -19.21
C VAL A 228 5.95 -3.38 -18.06
N ASP A 229 7.11 -2.78 -18.24
CA ASP A 229 7.82 -1.98 -17.23
C ASP A 229 8.86 -1.08 -17.95
N PRO A 230 9.09 0.16 -17.56
CA PRO A 230 10.16 0.98 -18.13
C PRO A 230 11.56 0.42 -17.85
N ARG A 231 11.67 -0.51 -16.93
CA ARG A 231 12.92 -1.20 -16.57
C ARG A 231 12.88 -2.65 -17.04
N VAL A 232 14.01 -3.18 -17.40
CA VAL A 232 14.19 -4.63 -17.55
C VAL A 232 14.41 -5.20 -16.16
N THR A 233 13.34 -5.68 -15.55
CA THR A 233 13.37 -6.30 -14.21
C THR A 233 13.99 -7.69 -14.26
N TRP A 234 14.22 -8.33 -13.10
CA TRP A 234 14.73 -9.70 -13.09
C TRP A 234 13.80 -10.67 -13.80
N LEU A 235 12.49 -10.57 -13.59
CA LEU A 235 11.51 -11.35 -14.36
C LEU A 235 11.49 -10.93 -15.83
N GLY A 236 11.63 -9.65 -16.10
CA GLY A 236 11.76 -9.12 -17.46
C GLY A 236 12.93 -9.74 -18.23
N THR A 237 14.10 -9.97 -17.61
CA THR A 237 15.24 -10.64 -18.30
C THR A 237 14.93 -12.07 -18.75
N ARG A 238 13.80 -12.63 -18.36
CA ARG A 238 13.34 -13.98 -18.68
C ARG A 238 12.01 -13.99 -19.43
N ALA A 239 11.49 -12.82 -19.73
CA ALA A 239 10.26 -12.66 -20.48
C ALA A 239 10.50 -12.88 -21.98
N GLU A 240 9.55 -13.45 -22.69
CA GLU A 240 9.56 -13.56 -24.15
C GLU A 240 9.38 -12.19 -24.82
N GLU A 241 8.62 -11.29 -24.18
CA GLU A 241 8.43 -9.91 -24.63
C GLU A 241 8.59 -8.94 -23.46
N ILE A 242 9.45 -7.92 -23.63
CA ILE A 242 9.64 -6.83 -22.68
C ILE A 242 9.24 -5.53 -23.35
N LEU A 243 8.11 -4.98 -22.93
CA LEU A 243 7.61 -3.72 -23.44
C LEU A 243 8.07 -2.60 -22.49
N GLN A 244 9.17 -1.93 -22.82
CA GLN A 244 9.67 -0.80 -22.05
C GLN A 244 8.84 0.45 -22.37
N VAL A 245 7.68 0.55 -21.73
CA VAL A 245 6.72 1.62 -21.90
C VAL A 245 7.27 2.96 -21.39
N LEU A 246 6.97 4.05 -22.05
CA LEU A 246 7.20 5.38 -21.51
C LEU A 246 6.22 5.60 -20.34
N PRO A 247 6.72 5.93 -19.14
CA PRO A 247 5.85 6.07 -17.97
C PRO A 247 4.71 7.06 -18.18
N GLY A 248 3.50 6.68 -17.73
CA GLY A 248 2.28 7.48 -17.89
C GLY A 248 1.55 7.26 -19.21
N THR A 249 2.00 6.32 -20.05
CA THR A 249 1.35 6.00 -21.34
C THR A 249 0.78 4.59 -21.39
N ASP A 250 0.75 3.93 -20.27
CA ASP A 250 0.30 2.53 -20.12
C ASP A 250 -1.10 2.28 -20.67
N THR A 251 -2.03 3.21 -20.48
CA THR A 251 -3.41 3.10 -20.97
C THR A 251 -3.48 3.00 -22.50
N ALA A 252 -2.65 3.78 -23.22
CA ALA A 252 -2.59 3.68 -24.68
C ALA A 252 -2.13 2.29 -25.14
N LEU A 253 -1.11 1.73 -24.47
CA LEU A 253 -0.63 0.38 -24.74
C LEU A 253 -1.70 -0.66 -24.44
N ALA A 254 -2.41 -0.55 -23.30
CA ALA A 254 -3.46 -1.50 -22.92
C ALA A 254 -4.67 -1.47 -23.86
N MET A 255 -5.09 -0.28 -24.31
CA MET A 255 -6.13 -0.15 -25.35
C MET A 255 -5.70 -0.82 -26.65
N ALA A 256 -4.42 -0.68 -27.05
CA ALA A 256 -3.90 -1.35 -28.24
C ALA A 256 -3.88 -2.88 -28.10
N PHE A 257 -3.64 -3.43 -26.91
CA PHE A 257 -3.79 -4.86 -26.65
C PHE A 257 -5.23 -5.31 -26.92
N ILE A 258 -6.21 -4.61 -26.37
CA ILE A 258 -7.64 -4.93 -26.62
C ILE A 258 -7.97 -4.81 -28.11
N TYR A 259 -7.46 -3.76 -28.79
CA TYR A 259 -7.61 -3.61 -30.24
C TYR A 259 -7.11 -4.85 -30.99
N VAL A 260 -5.90 -5.35 -30.67
CA VAL A 260 -5.33 -6.53 -31.35
C VAL A 260 -6.15 -7.78 -31.07
N LEU A 261 -6.60 -8.00 -29.84
CA LEU A 261 -7.43 -9.16 -29.49
C LEU A 261 -8.75 -9.16 -30.27
N ALA A 262 -9.41 -8.02 -30.37
CA ALA A 262 -10.66 -7.88 -31.14
C ALA A 262 -10.43 -7.99 -32.65
N HIS A 263 -9.36 -7.38 -33.18
CA HIS A 263 -9.03 -7.39 -34.58
C HIS A 263 -8.68 -8.80 -35.12
N ASP A 264 -7.91 -9.57 -34.34
CA ASP A 264 -7.45 -10.90 -34.74
C ASP A 264 -8.38 -12.03 -34.26
N ASP A 265 -9.53 -11.68 -33.66
CA ASP A 265 -10.52 -12.61 -33.12
C ASP A 265 -9.94 -13.55 -32.04
N LEU A 266 -9.13 -13.01 -31.16
CA LEU A 266 -8.44 -13.73 -30.07
C LEU A 266 -9.19 -13.57 -28.71
N VAL A 267 -10.50 -13.68 -28.77
CA VAL A 267 -11.41 -13.50 -27.62
C VAL A 267 -12.28 -14.73 -27.41
N ASP A 268 -12.88 -14.87 -26.25
CA ASP A 268 -13.84 -15.92 -25.92
C ASP A 268 -15.28 -15.41 -26.13
N HIS A 269 -15.86 -15.70 -27.34
CA HIS A 269 -17.22 -15.26 -27.68
C HIS A 269 -18.28 -15.82 -26.72
N ASP A 270 -18.11 -17.06 -26.27
CA ASP A 270 -19.05 -17.68 -25.33
C ASP A 270 -19.06 -16.96 -23.97
N PHE A 271 -17.90 -16.56 -23.48
CA PHE A 271 -17.79 -15.76 -22.25
C PHE A 271 -18.36 -14.36 -22.47
N ILE A 272 -18.00 -13.71 -23.57
CA ILE A 272 -18.47 -12.36 -23.93
C ILE A 272 -19.99 -12.30 -23.97
N GLU A 273 -20.62 -13.20 -24.73
CA GLU A 273 -22.07 -13.21 -24.88
C GLU A 273 -22.82 -13.42 -23.55
N LYS A 274 -22.31 -14.34 -22.72
CA LYS A 274 -23.01 -14.76 -21.49
C LYS A 274 -22.68 -13.87 -20.29
N TRP A 275 -21.43 -13.43 -20.16
CA TRP A 275 -20.90 -12.88 -18.91
C TRP A 275 -20.34 -11.48 -19.01
N THR A 276 -20.39 -10.82 -20.19
CA THR A 276 -19.96 -9.42 -20.30
C THR A 276 -21.12 -8.52 -20.78
N TYR A 277 -20.98 -7.23 -20.49
CA TYR A 277 -21.84 -6.15 -20.94
C TYR A 277 -20.99 -5.04 -21.57
N GLY A 278 -21.37 -4.56 -22.77
CA GLY A 278 -20.71 -3.44 -23.43
C GLY A 278 -19.45 -3.81 -24.24
N TYR A 279 -19.36 -5.04 -24.77
CA TYR A 279 -18.21 -5.45 -25.56
C TYR A 279 -18.13 -4.71 -26.92
N ASP A 280 -19.25 -4.52 -27.61
CA ASP A 280 -19.25 -3.84 -28.91
C ASP A 280 -18.83 -2.38 -28.78
N GLU A 281 -19.28 -1.70 -27.71
CA GLU A 281 -18.90 -0.33 -27.39
C GLU A 281 -17.42 -0.23 -27.04
N LEU A 282 -16.87 -1.22 -26.32
CA LEU A 282 -15.43 -1.27 -26.03
C LEU A 282 -14.61 -1.47 -27.33
N VAL A 283 -15.05 -2.35 -28.22
CA VAL A 283 -14.39 -2.57 -29.52
C VAL A 283 -14.42 -1.30 -30.38
N GLU A 284 -15.53 -0.57 -30.39
CA GLU A 284 -15.63 0.72 -31.09
C GLU A 284 -14.65 1.75 -30.48
N ARG A 285 -14.61 1.85 -29.16
CA ARG A 285 -13.73 2.78 -28.42
C ARG A 285 -12.24 2.52 -28.74
N VAL A 286 -11.80 1.27 -28.72
CA VAL A 286 -10.37 0.98 -28.91
C VAL A 286 -9.89 1.16 -30.36
N GLN A 287 -10.81 1.37 -31.32
CA GLN A 287 -10.41 1.78 -32.70
C GLN A 287 -9.66 3.11 -32.70
N GLU A 288 -9.82 3.93 -31.66
CA GLU A 288 -9.08 5.18 -31.51
C GLU A 288 -7.58 4.94 -31.19
N MET A 289 -7.21 3.73 -30.78
CA MET A 289 -5.86 3.41 -30.32
C MET A 289 -5.30 2.13 -30.99
N PRO A 290 -5.12 2.14 -32.31
CA PRO A 290 -4.45 1.03 -33.01
C PRO A 290 -2.97 0.95 -32.56
N PRO A 291 -2.32 -0.22 -32.70
CA PRO A 291 -0.91 -0.41 -32.30
C PRO A 291 0.07 0.64 -32.85
N SER A 292 -0.15 1.15 -34.08
CA SER A 292 0.66 2.21 -34.66
C SER A 292 0.62 3.51 -33.85
N ARG A 293 -0.58 3.94 -33.46
CA ARG A 293 -0.77 5.12 -32.62
C ARG A 293 -0.22 4.93 -31.20
N ALA A 294 -0.48 3.75 -30.61
CA ALA A 294 0.06 3.42 -29.30
C ALA A 294 1.58 3.41 -29.30
N ALA A 295 2.22 2.90 -30.35
CA ALA A 295 3.67 2.89 -30.51
C ALA A 295 4.28 4.32 -30.48
N GLU A 296 3.65 5.26 -31.17
CA GLU A 296 4.05 6.68 -31.15
C GLU A 296 3.95 7.30 -29.76
N ILE A 297 2.94 6.93 -28.99
CA ILE A 297 2.67 7.44 -27.63
C ILE A 297 3.60 6.82 -26.61
N CYS A 298 3.67 5.50 -26.57
CA CYS A 298 4.33 4.76 -25.47
C CYS A 298 5.81 4.41 -25.76
N GLY A 299 6.28 4.66 -26.99
CA GLY A 299 7.65 4.37 -27.39
C GLY A 299 8.02 2.89 -27.38
N VAL A 300 7.00 2.00 -27.54
CA VAL A 300 7.18 0.57 -27.77
C VAL A 300 6.98 0.32 -29.27
N PRO A 301 7.85 -0.42 -29.96
CA PRO A 301 7.70 -0.70 -31.40
C PRO A 301 6.35 -1.35 -31.72
N GLU A 302 5.68 -0.89 -32.76
CA GLU A 302 4.37 -1.37 -33.18
C GLU A 302 4.35 -2.89 -33.34
N GLU A 303 5.34 -3.46 -34.05
CA GLU A 303 5.44 -4.90 -34.26
C GLU A 303 5.54 -5.69 -32.93
N GLN A 304 6.18 -5.09 -31.92
CA GLN A 304 6.28 -5.71 -30.61
C GLN A 304 4.93 -5.69 -29.89
N ILE A 305 4.15 -4.62 -30.02
CA ILE A 305 2.78 -4.56 -29.50
C ILE A 305 1.94 -5.67 -30.11
N TRP A 306 1.97 -5.84 -31.43
CA TRP A 306 1.27 -6.91 -32.14
C TRP A 306 1.68 -8.30 -31.65
N ARG A 307 2.99 -8.57 -31.51
CA ARG A 307 3.49 -9.88 -31.05
C ARG A 307 3.05 -10.18 -29.63
N ALA A 308 3.25 -9.23 -28.70
CA ALA A 308 2.92 -9.42 -27.31
C ALA A 308 1.40 -9.62 -27.09
N ALA A 309 0.57 -8.80 -27.72
CA ALA A 309 -0.89 -8.94 -27.63
C ALA A 309 -1.37 -10.28 -28.20
N ARG A 310 -0.86 -10.69 -29.36
CA ARG A 310 -1.14 -12.01 -29.95
C ARG A 310 -0.69 -13.17 -29.08
N MET A 311 0.48 -13.04 -28.46
CA MET A 311 0.98 -14.04 -27.53
C MET A 311 0.03 -14.21 -26.34
N TYR A 312 -0.44 -13.09 -25.75
CA TYR A 312 -1.40 -13.11 -24.68
C TYR A 312 -2.76 -13.71 -25.09
N GLY A 313 -3.32 -13.28 -26.23
CA GLY A 313 -4.63 -13.72 -26.71
C GLY A 313 -4.69 -15.18 -27.21
N ASN A 314 -3.56 -15.73 -27.71
CA ASN A 314 -3.49 -17.12 -28.12
C ASN A 314 -3.25 -18.09 -26.97
N ALA A 315 -2.77 -17.62 -25.81
CA ALA A 315 -2.50 -18.48 -24.66
C ALA A 315 -3.79 -19.01 -24.02
N LYS A 316 -3.79 -20.28 -23.66
CA LYS A 316 -4.94 -20.96 -23.05
C LYS A 316 -4.47 -21.89 -21.92
N PRO A 317 -4.51 -21.42 -20.67
CA PRO A 317 -5.01 -20.11 -20.19
C PRO A 317 -3.98 -18.98 -20.22
N SER A 318 -4.47 -17.74 -20.22
CA SER A 318 -3.70 -16.52 -19.98
C SER A 318 -4.11 -15.84 -18.67
N SER A 319 -3.17 -15.13 -18.06
CA SER A 319 -3.37 -14.49 -16.76
C SER A 319 -2.76 -13.10 -16.74
N VAL A 320 -3.31 -12.19 -15.93
CA VAL A 320 -2.79 -10.84 -15.72
C VAL A 320 -2.35 -10.66 -14.28
N ALA A 321 -1.11 -10.22 -14.11
CA ALA A 321 -0.59 -9.81 -12.82
C ALA A 321 -0.22 -8.32 -12.84
N TRP A 322 -1.00 -7.50 -12.20
CA TRP A 322 -0.84 -6.05 -12.18
C TRP A 322 -0.23 -5.54 -10.88
N GLY A 323 0.64 -4.56 -10.99
CA GLY A 323 1.32 -3.96 -9.84
C GLY A 323 0.71 -2.62 -9.42
N LEU A 324 1.17 -2.11 -8.27
CA LEU A 324 0.78 -0.80 -7.76
C LEU A 324 1.09 0.35 -8.74
N ALA A 325 2.07 0.17 -9.62
CA ALA A 325 2.40 1.15 -10.63
C ALA A 325 1.22 1.53 -11.54
N THR A 326 0.24 0.63 -11.70
CA THR A 326 -0.98 0.91 -12.49
C THR A 326 -1.93 1.89 -11.80
N ASP A 327 -1.85 2.07 -10.48
CA ASP A 327 -2.64 3.06 -9.74
C ASP A 327 -2.00 4.45 -9.73
N GLU A 328 -0.68 4.52 -9.86
CA GLU A 328 0.10 5.74 -9.62
C GLU A 328 0.34 6.57 -10.90
N SER A 329 -0.71 6.70 -11.68
CA SER A 329 -0.79 7.56 -12.86
C SER A 329 -2.11 8.31 -12.86
N THR A 330 -2.18 9.47 -13.47
CA THR A 330 -3.45 10.21 -13.66
C THR A 330 -4.44 9.45 -14.54
N ASN A 331 -3.98 8.46 -15.31
CA ASN A 331 -4.81 7.52 -16.08
C ASN A 331 -4.99 6.16 -15.39
N GLY A 332 -4.70 6.04 -14.11
CA GLY A 332 -4.76 4.75 -13.40
C GLY A 332 -6.14 4.08 -13.45
N ALA A 333 -7.23 4.86 -13.37
CA ALA A 333 -8.58 4.33 -13.49
C ALA A 333 -8.84 3.73 -14.87
N GLN A 334 -8.47 4.44 -15.94
CA GLN A 334 -8.66 3.98 -17.33
C GLN A 334 -7.76 2.78 -17.66
N LEU A 335 -6.53 2.75 -17.13
CA LEU A 335 -5.67 1.58 -17.25
C LEU A 335 -6.29 0.36 -16.56
N GLY A 336 -6.83 0.55 -15.35
CA GLY A 336 -7.51 -0.52 -14.63
C GLY A 336 -8.72 -1.07 -15.39
N MET A 337 -9.51 -0.21 -16.07
CA MET A 337 -10.59 -0.64 -16.95
C MET A 337 -10.09 -1.55 -18.09
N CYS A 338 -8.98 -1.16 -18.74
CA CYS A 338 -8.37 -1.96 -19.79
C CYS A 338 -7.89 -3.33 -19.27
N LEU A 339 -7.24 -3.36 -18.11
CA LEU A 339 -6.70 -4.62 -17.57
C LEU A 339 -7.82 -5.57 -17.13
N VAL A 340 -8.91 -5.06 -16.56
CA VAL A 340 -10.12 -5.85 -16.27
C VAL A 340 -10.73 -6.39 -17.57
N ALA A 341 -10.81 -5.56 -18.61
CA ALA A 341 -11.30 -6.02 -19.91
C ALA A 341 -10.43 -7.15 -20.49
N LEU A 342 -9.09 -7.03 -20.44
CA LEU A 342 -8.17 -8.08 -20.89
C LEU A 342 -8.35 -9.39 -20.13
N MET A 343 -8.59 -9.34 -18.82
CA MET A 343 -8.88 -10.53 -18.00
C MET A 343 -10.19 -11.21 -18.42
N ALA A 344 -11.20 -10.42 -18.78
CA ALA A 344 -12.54 -10.91 -19.08
C ALA A 344 -12.67 -11.46 -20.51
N ILE A 345 -12.25 -10.68 -21.53
CA ILE A 345 -12.52 -11.03 -22.94
C ILE A 345 -11.79 -12.30 -23.42
N THR A 346 -10.76 -12.76 -22.72
CA THR A 346 -10.07 -14.02 -23.00
C THR A 346 -10.78 -15.24 -22.40
N GLY A 347 -11.82 -15.04 -21.55
CA GLY A 347 -12.59 -16.13 -20.94
C GLY A 347 -11.92 -16.80 -19.73
N PHE A 348 -10.73 -16.33 -19.32
CA PHE A 348 -9.96 -16.91 -18.20
C PHE A 348 -10.13 -16.16 -16.88
N LEU A 349 -11.18 -15.35 -16.74
CA LEU A 349 -11.53 -14.74 -15.47
C LEU A 349 -12.18 -15.76 -14.53
N ASP A 350 -11.63 -15.90 -13.32
CA ASP A 350 -12.06 -16.87 -12.29
C ASP A 350 -12.04 -18.33 -12.77
N ALA A 351 -11.10 -18.65 -13.66
CA ALA A 351 -10.90 -19.96 -14.26
C ALA A 351 -9.54 -20.55 -13.86
N PRO A 352 -9.38 -21.89 -13.89
CA PRO A 352 -8.08 -22.52 -13.66
C PRO A 352 -7.00 -21.95 -14.59
N GLY A 353 -5.86 -21.56 -14.03
CA GLY A 353 -4.72 -20.96 -14.75
C GLY A 353 -4.95 -19.54 -15.28
N GLY A 354 -6.13 -19.01 -15.07
CA GLY A 354 -6.46 -17.65 -15.41
C GLY A 354 -6.20 -16.67 -14.25
N THR A 355 -6.93 -15.55 -14.27
CA THR A 355 -6.94 -14.58 -13.20
C THR A 355 -8.14 -14.88 -12.30
N THR A 356 -7.87 -15.30 -11.07
CA THR A 356 -8.90 -15.74 -10.12
C THR A 356 -9.42 -14.59 -9.27
N LEU A 357 -10.67 -14.71 -8.83
CA LEU A 357 -11.33 -13.75 -7.95
C LEU A 357 -11.39 -14.30 -6.53
N GLY A 358 -11.14 -13.47 -5.52
CA GLY A 358 -11.54 -13.78 -4.16
C GLY A 358 -13.06 -13.81 -4.02
N MET A 359 -13.59 -14.44 -2.98
CA MET A 359 -15.00 -14.32 -2.66
C MET A 359 -15.30 -12.90 -2.18
N GLY A 360 -16.55 -12.42 -2.35
CA GLY A 360 -16.92 -11.07 -1.97
C GLY A 360 -16.62 -10.71 -0.51
N ASP A 361 -16.57 -11.69 0.34
CA ASP A 361 -16.24 -11.57 1.76
C ASP A 361 -14.74 -11.48 2.03
N ASP A 362 -13.92 -12.01 1.11
CA ASP A 362 -12.46 -12.12 1.29
C ASP A 362 -11.69 -10.88 0.86
N GLN A 363 -12.42 -9.97 0.30
CA GLN A 363 -11.75 -8.83 -0.22
C GLN A 363 -11.46 -7.77 0.73
N GLY A 364 -10.37 -7.77 1.34
CA GLY A 364 -10.06 -6.61 2.09
C GLY A 364 -11.25 -6.13 2.90
N ASN A 365 -12.36 -6.74 2.60
CA ASN A 365 -13.55 -6.67 3.32
C ASN A 365 -13.70 -7.74 4.33
N VAL A 366 -12.80 -8.47 4.32
CA VAL A 366 -12.30 -8.99 5.50
C VAL A 366 -12.00 -7.95 6.45
N VAL A 367 -11.76 -6.91 5.93
CA VAL A 367 -11.98 -5.62 6.38
C VAL A 367 -13.44 -5.27 6.55
N ARG A 368 -14.33 -6.01 6.09
CA ARG A 368 -15.61 -6.02 6.72
C ARG A 368 -15.41 -6.59 8.09
N GLU A 369 -15.42 -5.75 8.98
CA GLU A 369 -15.91 -6.04 10.26
C GLU A 369 -17.16 -6.85 10.11
N GLY A 370 -17.12 -7.99 10.67
CA GLY A 370 -18.25 -8.82 10.59
C GLY A 370 -18.38 -9.67 9.37
N GLY A 371 -17.45 -10.03 8.57
CA GLY A 371 -17.51 -10.99 7.47
C GLY A 371 -18.80 -11.80 7.32
N SER A 372 -18.91 -12.67 6.39
CA SER A 372 -20.05 -13.55 6.32
C SER A 372 -19.94 -14.60 7.41
N ILE A 373 -20.66 -14.40 8.46
CA ILE A 373 -20.90 -15.41 9.47
C ILE A 373 -22.16 -16.16 9.07
N SER A 374 -22.18 -17.45 9.33
CA SER A 374 -23.40 -18.23 9.11
C SER A 374 -24.54 -17.69 10.00
N ALA A 375 -25.74 -17.81 9.54
CA ALA A 375 -26.94 -17.35 10.27
C ALA A 375 -27.07 -17.96 11.68
N ASP A 376 -26.27 -18.98 12.00
CA ASP A 376 -26.23 -19.64 13.30
C ASP A 376 -25.19 -19.03 14.26
N ASP A 377 -24.34 -18.12 13.77
CA ASP A 377 -23.35 -17.46 14.60
C ASP A 377 -24.00 -16.35 15.41
N LYS A 378 -23.83 -16.40 16.72
CA LYS A 378 -24.65 -15.70 17.67
C LYS A 378 -23.98 -14.54 18.37
N VAL A 379 -22.98 -13.96 17.78
CA VAL A 379 -22.39 -12.75 18.31
C VAL A 379 -23.11 -11.54 17.71
N ASP A 380 -23.83 -10.83 18.56
CA ASP A 380 -24.49 -9.61 18.18
C ASP A 380 -23.52 -8.66 17.52
N ASP A 381 -23.90 -8.11 16.39
CA ASP A 381 -23.15 -7.13 15.60
C ASP A 381 -21.89 -7.64 14.88
N ALA A 382 -21.47 -8.87 15.07
CA ALA A 382 -20.20 -9.37 14.54
C ALA A 382 -20.15 -9.40 12.99
N THR A 383 -21.30 -9.38 12.33
CA THR A 383 -21.44 -9.34 10.87
C THR A 383 -21.52 -7.91 10.30
N ASP A 384 -21.71 -6.93 11.18
CA ASP A 384 -21.90 -5.55 10.74
C ASP A 384 -20.56 -4.92 10.35
N SER A 385 -20.52 -4.05 9.34
CA SER A 385 -19.36 -3.24 9.01
C SER A 385 -19.10 -2.17 10.06
N THR A 386 -17.88 -1.59 10.09
CA THR A 386 -17.55 -0.47 10.99
C THR A 386 -18.58 0.64 10.93
N LEU A 387 -19.02 0.96 9.71
CA LEU A 387 -20.03 2.00 9.50
C LEU A 387 -21.39 1.57 10.08
N GLU A 388 -21.84 0.34 9.80
CA GLU A 388 -23.11 -0.19 10.32
C GLU A 388 -23.10 -0.20 11.83
N LEU A 389 -22.02 -0.65 12.45
CA LEU A 389 -21.84 -0.58 13.92
C LEU A 389 -21.92 0.84 14.44
N ALA A 390 -21.21 1.77 13.82
CA ALA A 390 -21.23 3.18 14.24
C ALA A 390 -22.63 3.79 14.15
N LEU A 391 -23.39 3.48 13.10
CA LEU A 391 -24.76 3.95 12.90
C LEU A 391 -25.74 3.28 13.88
N LYS A 392 -25.64 1.96 14.04
CA LYS A 392 -26.51 1.16 14.90
C LYS A 392 -26.40 1.54 16.38
N HIS A 393 -25.17 1.85 16.82
CA HIS A 393 -24.92 2.25 18.20
C HIS A 393 -24.96 3.76 18.43
N GLY A 394 -25.39 4.54 17.43
CA GLY A 394 -25.55 6.00 17.55
C GLY A 394 -24.24 6.76 17.78
N ILE A 395 -23.11 6.15 17.44
CA ILE A 395 -21.77 6.78 17.47
C ILE A 395 -21.67 7.81 16.35
N MET A 396 -22.24 7.50 15.21
CA MET A 396 -22.30 8.39 14.04
C MET A 396 -23.72 8.42 13.48
N THR A 397 -24.07 9.49 12.76
CA THR A 397 -25.37 9.58 12.05
C THR A 397 -25.18 9.36 10.56
N PRO A 398 -26.22 8.90 9.83
CA PRO A 398 -26.17 8.83 8.37
C PRO A 398 -25.85 10.20 7.74
N GLU A 399 -26.38 11.29 8.29
CA GLU A 399 -26.08 12.64 7.82
C GLU A 399 -24.59 12.93 7.90
N THR A 400 -23.96 12.65 9.05
CA THR A 400 -22.51 12.83 9.24
C THR A 400 -21.71 12.06 8.19
N TRP A 401 -22.02 10.79 7.96
CA TRP A 401 -21.33 9.96 6.99
C TRP A 401 -21.46 10.46 5.55
N PHE A 402 -22.68 10.76 5.13
CA PHE A 402 -22.93 11.10 3.72
C PHE A 402 -22.66 12.56 3.37
N THR A 403 -22.65 13.48 4.34
CA THR A 403 -22.56 14.91 4.05
C THR A 403 -21.31 15.58 4.59
N LYS A 404 -20.59 14.95 5.54
CA LYS A 404 -19.43 15.54 6.20
C LYS A 404 -18.09 14.89 5.83
N ARG A 405 -18.10 13.82 5.08
CA ARG A 405 -16.87 13.19 4.60
C ARG A 405 -16.25 14.03 3.47
N ILE A 406 -15.03 14.48 3.69
CA ILE A 406 -14.41 15.50 2.83
C ILE A 406 -14.10 14.96 1.43
N GLY A 407 -14.50 15.70 0.40
CA GLY A 407 -14.18 15.50 -1.00
C GLY A 407 -14.99 14.43 -1.72
N VAL A 408 -15.91 13.74 -1.05
CA VAL A 408 -16.72 12.67 -1.70
C VAL A 408 -17.89 13.25 -2.50
N ASP A 409 -18.30 14.46 -2.22
CA ASP A 409 -19.27 15.21 -3.01
C ASP A 409 -18.70 15.63 -4.37
N LYS A 410 -17.43 16.00 -4.40
CA LYS A 410 -16.72 16.34 -5.62
C LYS A 410 -16.29 15.10 -6.43
N TYR A 411 -15.92 14.03 -5.73
CA TYR A 411 -15.46 12.77 -6.33
C TYR A 411 -16.32 11.60 -5.86
N PRO A 412 -17.52 11.44 -6.37
CA PRO A 412 -18.47 10.43 -5.90
C PRO A 412 -17.98 9.00 -6.12
N CYS A 413 -17.12 8.74 -7.12
CA CYS A 413 -16.50 7.44 -7.30
C CYS A 413 -15.65 7.03 -6.09
N VAL A 414 -14.87 7.97 -5.52
CA VAL A 414 -14.11 7.74 -4.29
C VAL A 414 -15.06 7.44 -3.14
N GLY A 415 -16.12 8.25 -3.02
CA GLY A 415 -17.10 8.09 -1.95
C GLY A 415 -17.88 6.79 -1.98
N GLN A 416 -18.07 6.21 -3.16
CA GLN A 416 -18.82 4.96 -3.34
C GLN A 416 -18.03 3.71 -2.98
N VAL A 417 -16.74 3.67 -3.33
CA VAL A 417 -15.92 2.45 -3.19
C VAL A 417 -15.08 2.48 -1.93
N LEU A 418 -14.58 3.67 -1.57
CA LEU A 418 -13.64 3.84 -0.48
C LEU A 418 -14.31 4.53 0.70
N TRP A 419 -14.07 3.99 1.88
CA TRP A 419 -14.65 4.50 3.14
C TRP A 419 -13.81 5.62 3.77
N THR A 420 -13.05 6.32 2.96
CA THR A 420 -12.16 7.41 3.38
C THR A 420 -12.53 8.72 2.73
N VAL A 421 -11.89 9.78 3.15
CA VAL A 421 -11.94 11.08 2.45
C VAL A 421 -11.25 10.98 1.08
N GLN A 422 -11.49 11.95 0.22
CA GLN A 422 -10.60 12.15 -0.92
C GLN A 422 -9.39 12.97 -0.42
N PRO A 423 -8.16 12.43 -0.47
CA PRO A 423 -7.02 12.97 0.29
C PRO A 423 -6.56 14.36 -0.15
N ASP A 424 -6.68 14.68 -1.45
CA ASP A 424 -6.23 15.98 -1.97
C ASP A 424 -7.20 17.09 -1.59
N GLU A 425 -8.50 16.80 -1.55
CA GLU A 425 -9.50 17.72 -1.02
C GLU A 425 -9.39 17.86 0.51
N PHE A 426 -8.95 16.78 1.19
CA PHE A 426 -8.69 16.86 2.61
C PHE A 426 -7.50 17.78 2.93
N LEU A 427 -6.42 17.73 2.13
CA LEU A 427 -5.31 18.67 2.29
C LEU A 427 -5.77 20.12 2.07
N LYS A 428 -6.58 20.37 1.06
CA LYS A 428 -7.16 21.70 0.84
C LYS A 428 -8.04 22.15 2.00
N CYS A 429 -8.83 21.22 2.58
CA CYS A 429 -9.61 21.51 3.78
C CYS A 429 -8.71 21.95 4.94
N LEU A 430 -7.61 21.26 5.19
CA LEU A 430 -6.64 21.62 6.22
C LEU A 430 -6.03 23.02 6.00
N GLU A 431 -5.86 23.45 4.75
CA GLU A 431 -5.27 24.75 4.39
C GLU A 431 -6.27 25.89 4.41
N THR A 432 -7.52 25.62 4.04
CA THR A 432 -8.52 26.66 3.77
C THR A 432 -9.66 26.73 4.77
N ASP A 433 -9.71 25.77 5.71
CA ASP A 433 -10.84 25.58 6.63
C ASP A 433 -12.22 25.39 5.93
N ASN A 434 -12.21 24.87 4.70
CA ASN A 434 -13.41 24.63 3.90
C ASN A 434 -13.52 23.14 3.54
N PRO A 435 -14.66 22.46 3.78
CA PRO A 435 -15.97 23.00 4.20
C PRO A 435 -16.09 23.33 5.70
N TYR A 436 -15.15 22.89 6.52
CA TYR A 436 -15.06 23.20 7.95
C TYR A 436 -13.64 23.06 8.43
N LYS A 437 -13.33 23.67 9.54
CA LYS A 437 -11.97 23.61 10.13
C LYS A 437 -11.74 22.28 10.83
N MET A 438 -10.59 21.67 10.55
CA MET A 438 -10.12 20.49 11.28
C MET A 438 -9.44 20.91 12.60
N HIS A 439 -9.63 20.11 13.65
CA HIS A 439 -9.10 20.40 14.97
C HIS A 439 -8.20 19.31 15.56
N MET A 440 -8.37 18.05 15.13
CA MET A 440 -7.59 16.93 15.69
C MET A 440 -7.20 15.93 14.60
N ALA A 441 -6.00 15.37 14.73
CA ALA A 441 -5.56 14.24 13.92
C ALA A 441 -4.94 13.12 14.77
N GLY A 442 -5.29 11.87 14.44
CA GLY A 442 -4.64 10.66 14.94
C GLY A 442 -3.82 10.01 13.84
N PHE A 443 -2.64 9.52 14.16
CA PHE A 443 -1.75 8.83 13.21
C PHE A 443 -1.54 7.38 13.67
N VAL A 444 -2.16 6.44 12.98
CA VAL A 444 -2.08 5.00 13.29
C VAL A 444 -1.23 4.33 12.23
N SER A 445 0.00 3.93 12.56
CA SER A 445 0.97 3.40 11.59
C SER A 445 1.13 4.30 10.36
N SER A 446 1.11 5.60 10.54
CA SER A 446 1.05 6.58 9.45
C SER A 446 2.07 7.69 9.61
N ASN A 447 2.78 7.99 8.53
CA ASN A 447 3.82 9.01 8.50
C ASN A 447 3.64 9.92 7.26
N PRO A 448 2.56 10.74 7.20
CA PRO A 448 2.24 11.53 6.00
C PRO A 448 3.33 12.49 5.55
N ILE A 449 4.21 12.97 6.42
CA ILE A 449 5.33 13.86 6.07
C ILE A 449 6.49 13.08 5.46
N GLY A 450 6.78 11.87 5.98
CA GLY A 450 7.89 11.03 5.52
C GLY A 450 7.48 9.84 4.65
N THR A 451 6.19 9.71 4.32
CA THR A 451 5.63 8.53 3.65
C THR A 451 5.96 8.45 2.16
N ALA A 452 5.61 7.30 1.59
CA ALA A 452 5.78 7.03 0.18
C ALA A 452 4.79 7.77 -0.74
N ILE A 453 3.61 8.10 -0.24
CA ILE A 453 2.44 8.49 -1.05
C ILE A 453 1.86 9.88 -0.72
N GLY A 454 2.57 10.69 0.06
CA GLY A 454 2.19 12.06 0.36
C GLY A 454 2.90 13.05 -0.56
N ALA A 455 2.28 13.49 -1.64
CA ALA A 455 2.82 14.57 -2.46
C ALA A 455 2.89 15.88 -1.66
N GLU A 456 3.87 16.74 -1.98
CA GLU A 456 4.10 18.02 -1.32
C GLU A 456 4.07 17.91 0.22
N PRO A 457 4.96 17.11 0.84
CA PRO A 457 4.91 16.80 2.27
C PRO A 457 5.03 18.02 3.19
N GLN A 458 5.57 19.13 2.69
CA GLN A 458 5.66 20.40 3.41
C GLN A 458 4.28 21.02 3.67
N ARG A 459 3.32 20.85 2.76
CA ARG A 459 1.94 21.32 2.94
C ARG A 459 1.24 20.53 4.03
N TRP A 460 1.44 19.19 4.06
CA TRP A 460 0.95 18.33 5.14
C TRP A 460 1.57 18.74 6.48
N TRP A 461 2.87 18.91 6.52
CA TRP A 461 3.58 19.35 7.72
C TRP A 461 3.00 20.64 8.34
N LYS A 462 2.92 21.70 7.53
CA LYS A 462 2.41 22.99 8.02
C LYS A 462 0.96 22.95 8.46
N SER A 463 0.14 22.20 7.76
CA SER A 463 -1.29 22.11 8.04
C SER A 463 -1.57 21.28 9.28
N LEU A 464 -0.97 20.10 9.39
CA LEU A 464 -1.16 19.20 10.53
C LEU A 464 -0.61 19.79 11.84
N LYS A 465 0.48 20.52 11.77
CA LYS A 465 1.07 21.19 12.93
C LYS A 465 0.15 22.24 13.59
N LYS A 466 -0.79 22.82 12.84
CA LYS A 466 -1.71 23.86 13.33
C LYS A 466 -2.89 23.31 14.13
N LEU A 467 -3.23 22.04 13.98
CA LEU A 467 -4.37 21.41 14.63
C LEU A 467 -4.30 21.58 16.17
N ASP A 468 -5.44 21.56 16.83
CA ASP A 468 -5.50 21.82 18.27
C ASP A 468 -4.90 20.70 19.11
N PHE A 469 -5.07 19.45 18.64
CA PHE A 469 -4.50 18.27 19.30
C PHE A 469 -4.15 17.18 18.28
N ASN A 470 -3.02 16.51 18.47
CA ASN A 470 -2.61 15.38 17.64
C ASN A 470 -2.00 14.26 18.49
N PHE A 471 -2.26 13.00 18.08
CA PHE A 471 -1.65 11.84 18.72
C PHE A 471 -1.16 10.82 17.68
N ALA A 472 -0.27 9.95 18.12
CA ALA A 472 0.21 8.83 17.31
C ALA A 472 0.14 7.51 18.06
N VAL A 473 -0.08 6.43 17.31
CA VAL A 473 0.04 5.03 17.73
C VAL A 473 1.15 4.42 16.88
N ASP A 474 2.36 4.36 17.40
CA ASP A 474 3.52 3.93 16.60
C ASP A 474 4.62 3.27 17.44
N LEU A 475 5.56 2.64 16.73
CA LEU A 475 6.70 1.88 17.29
C LEU A 475 7.94 2.75 17.48
N PHE A 476 8.13 3.73 16.58
CA PHE A 476 9.33 4.56 16.53
C PHE A 476 8.97 6.02 16.25
N MET A 477 9.86 6.90 16.67
CA MET A 477 9.80 8.28 16.21
C MET A 477 9.99 8.35 14.70
N ASN A 478 9.25 9.26 14.08
CA ASN A 478 9.32 9.54 12.66
C ASN A 478 9.06 11.04 12.38
N PRO A 479 9.30 11.55 11.17
CA PRO A 479 9.11 12.96 10.85
C PRO A 479 7.73 13.53 11.22
N THR A 480 6.64 12.77 11.02
CA THR A 480 5.28 13.23 11.35
C THR A 480 5.07 13.36 12.85
N ILE A 481 5.48 12.35 13.61
CA ILE A 481 5.34 12.36 15.07
C ILE A 481 6.15 13.51 15.65
N MET A 482 7.39 13.64 15.21
CA MET A 482 8.28 14.71 15.70
C MET A 482 7.69 16.09 15.40
N ALA A 483 7.20 16.32 14.19
CA ALA A 483 6.68 17.62 13.78
C ALA A 483 5.33 17.96 14.43
N CYS A 484 4.40 17.00 14.56
CA CYS A 484 2.99 17.31 14.73
C CYS A 484 2.33 16.79 15.99
N CYS A 485 2.82 15.71 16.65
CA CYS A 485 2.06 15.04 17.70
C CYS A 485 2.32 15.61 19.10
N ASP A 486 1.30 15.53 19.96
CA ASP A 486 1.35 15.93 21.39
C ASP A 486 1.45 14.72 22.31
N VAL A 487 0.87 13.59 21.87
CA VAL A 487 0.85 12.32 22.63
C VAL A 487 1.29 11.18 21.72
N ILE A 488 2.07 10.26 22.27
CA ILE A 488 2.46 9.01 21.62
C ILE A 488 2.03 7.85 22.50
N LEU A 489 1.30 6.92 21.89
CA LEU A 489 0.87 5.67 22.50
C LEU A 489 1.76 4.56 21.94
N PRO A 490 2.62 3.93 22.78
CA PRO A 490 3.57 2.92 22.32
C PRO A 490 2.85 1.63 21.97
N VAL A 491 3.03 1.18 20.74
CA VAL A 491 2.32 0.00 20.25
C VAL A 491 3.21 -1.24 20.21
N ALA A 492 2.58 -2.39 20.38
CA ALA A 492 3.19 -3.70 20.27
C ALA A 492 3.48 -4.05 18.81
N SER A 493 4.58 -4.74 18.57
CA SER A 493 4.93 -5.32 17.27
C SER A 493 4.26 -6.69 17.10
N THR A 494 4.38 -7.26 15.91
CA THR A 494 3.69 -8.48 15.48
C THR A 494 3.85 -9.72 16.37
N ILE A 495 4.91 -9.82 17.18
CA ILE A 495 5.13 -10.95 18.12
C ILE A 495 4.93 -10.58 19.59
N GLU A 496 4.43 -9.38 19.85
CA GLU A 496 4.25 -8.84 21.19
C GLU A 496 2.79 -8.79 21.62
N HIS A 497 1.85 -9.18 20.74
CA HIS A 497 0.42 -9.19 21.02
C HIS A 497 -0.27 -10.36 20.32
N ASP A 498 -1.45 -10.70 20.82
CA ASP A 498 -2.38 -11.59 20.14
C ASP A 498 -3.21 -10.80 19.12
N GLY A 499 -3.43 -11.36 17.93
CA GLY A 499 -4.17 -10.71 16.88
C GLY A 499 -4.38 -11.61 15.67
N MET A 500 -5.15 -11.13 14.72
CA MET A 500 -5.46 -11.85 13.49
C MET A 500 -4.80 -11.19 12.27
N VAL A 501 -4.15 -12.01 11.47
CA VAL A 501 -3.68 -11.64 10.13
C VAL A 501 -4.64 -12.19 9.10
N VAL A 502 -5.14 -11.37 8.23
CA VAL A 502 -6.05 -11.78 7.17
C VAL A 502 -5.44 -11.59 5.79
N THR A 503 -5.97 -12.32 4.82
CA THR A 503 -5.58 -12.14 3.42
C THR A 503 -5.88 -10.72 2.98
N HIS A 504 -4.89 -10.11 2.37
CA HIS A 504 -5.06 -8.75 1.88
C HIS A 504 -5.45 -8.72 0.42
N TYR A 505 -5.79 -9.53 -0.32
CA TYR A 505 -6.23 -9.63 -1.71
C TYR A 505 -5.69 -10.87 -2.43
N GLY A 506 -6.57 -11.51 -3.16
CA GLY A 506 -6.20 -12.24 -4.34
C GLY A 506 -5.50 -13.56 -4.17
N LEU A 507 -5.61 -14.24 -3.03
CA LEU A 507 -5.10 -15.61 -2.92
C LEU A 507 -6.04 -16.65 -3.52
N ASN A 508 -7.26 -16.25 -3.85
CA ASN A 508 -8.32 -17.19 -4.19
C ASN A 508 -8.55 -18.24 -3.08
N ALA A 509 -8.34 -17.82 -1.87
CA ALA A 509 -8.60 -18.56 -0.63
C ALA A 509 -8.70 -17.56 0.51
N SER A 510 -9.65 -17.76 1.40
CA SER A 510 -9.66 -17.03 2.67
C SER A 510 -8.49 -17.54 3.52
N PHE A 511 -7.63 -16.62 3.91
CA PHE A 511 -6.49 -16.91 4.77
C PHE A 511 -6.64 -16.14 6.07
N TYR A 512 -6.59 -16.87 7.18
CA TYR A 512 -6.59 -16.31 8.51
C TYR A 512 -5.41 -16.87 9.29
N GLY A 513 -4.53 -16.00 9.74
CA GLY A 513 -3.37 -16.32 10.54
C GLY A 513 -3.48 -15.74 11.95
N ALA A 514 -3.00 -16.46 12.95
CA ALA A 514 -2.91 -15.96 14.30
C ALA A 514 -1.55 -15.31 14.55
N GLN A 515 -1.55 -14.06 15.00
CA GLN A 515 -0.41 -13.47 15.69
C GLN A 515 -0.48 -13.95 17.14
N ASN A 516 0.47 -14.79 17.53
CA ASN A 516 0.53 -15.30 18.87
C ASN A 516 1.59 -14.54 19.66
N LYS A 517 1.20 -13.97 20.78
CA LYS A 517 2.11 -13.22 21.66
C LYS A 517 3.24 -14.11 22.16
N CYS A 518 4.45 -13.71 21.87
CA CYS A 518 5.67 -14.43 22.25
C CYS A 518 6.40 -13.76 23.42
N VAL A 519 6.46 -12.41 23.40
CA VAL A 519 7.18 -11.60 24.38
C VAL A 519 6.40 -10.33 24.70
N GLN A 520 6.83 -9.65 25.75
CA GLN A 520 6.40 -8.31 26.12
C GLN A 520 7.62 -7.40 26.09
N VAL A 521 7.54 -6.25 25.41
CA VAL A 521 8.58 -5.23 25.40
C VAL A 521 8.04 -3.94 26.02
N GLY A 522 8.65 -3.49 27.09
CA GLY A 522 8.21 -2.28 27.80
C GLY A 522 6.75 -2.33 28.22
N GLU A 523 6.07 -1.20 28.07
CA GLU A 523 4.65 -1.02 28.40
C GLU A 523 3.78 -1.03 27.12
N CYS A 524 4.30 -1.55 26.00
CA CYS A 524 3.58 -1.56 24.73
C CYS A 524 2.29 -2.38 24.80
N LYS A 525 1.24 -1.87 24.16
CA LYS A 525 -0.08 -2.52 24.02
C LYS A 525 -0.40 -2.77 22.56
N SER A 526 -1.28 -3.71 22.28
CA SER A 526 -1.78 -3.89 20.92
C SER A 526 -2.59 -2.68 20.43
N ASP A 527 -2.72 -2.52 19.12
CA ASP A 527 -3.64 -1.50 18.55
C ASP A 527 -5.05 -1.66 19.12
N VAL A 528 -5.49 -2.90 19.32
CA VAL A 528 -6.81 -3.24 19.87
C VAL A 528 -6.96 -2.84 21.33
N GLU A 529 -6.00 -3.19 22.19
CA GLU A 529 -6.00 -2.77 23.60
C GLU A 529 -6.08 -1.25 23.74
N ILE A 530 -5.30 -0.52 22.92
CA ILE A 530 -5.31 0.94 22.91
C ILE A 530 -6.67 1.48 22.46
N MET A 531 -7.28 0.91 21.42
CA MET A 531 -8.62 1.31 20.96
C MET A 531 -9.68 1.06 22.03
N ILE A 532 -9.63 -0.09 22.71
CA ILE A 532 -10.56 -0.42 23.79
C ILE A 532 -10.46 0.62 24.93
N GLU A 533 -9.24 0.96 25.34
CA GLU A 533 -9.04 1.92 26.44
C GLU A 533 -9.54 3.33 26.09
N VAL A 534 -9.20 3.84 24.93
CA VAL A 534 -9.69 5.15 24.48
C VAL A 534 -11.19 5.09 24.19
N GLY A 535 -11.66 4.05 23.55
CA GLY A 535 -13.06 3.84 23.22
C GLY A 535 -13.96 3.75 24.44
N LYS A 536 -13.56 3.06 25.51
CA LYS A 536 -14.27 3.05 26.80
C LYS A 536 -14.42 4.46 27.41
N LYS A 537 -13.52 5.36 27.09
CA LYS A 537 -13.57 6.76 27.54
C LYS A 537 -14.41 7.67 26.64
N THR A 538 -14.57 7.32 25.35
CA THR A 538 -15.35 8.12 24.39
C THR A 538 -16.78 7.59 24.21
N TYR A 539 -16.95 6.32 23.92
CA TYR A 539 -18.24 5.65 23.71
C TYR A 539 -18.36 4.37 24.57
N PRO A 540 -18.50 4.50 25.90
CA PRO A 540 -18.50 3.37 26.83
C PRO A 540 -19.63 2.36 26.56
N GLU A 541 -20.79 2.80 26.01
CA GLU A 541 -21.93 1.94 25.69
C GLU A 541 -21.57 0.87 24.64
N PHE A 542 -20.71 1.21 23.70
CA PHE A 542 -20.20 0.25 22.73
C PHE A 542 -18.98 -0.52 23.26
N TRP A 543 -17.97 0.19 23.77
CA TRP A 543 -16.67 -0.40 24.06
C TRP A 543 -16.58 -1.18 25.39
N ASN A 544 -17.49 -0.97 26.35
CA ASN A 544 -17.50 -1.73 27.61
C ASN A 544 -17.87 -3.21 27.43
N ARG A 545 -18.32 -3.63 26.24
CA ARG A 545 -18.55 -5.05 25.91
C ARG A 545 -17.26 -5.85 25.78
N PHE A 546 -16.14 -5.19 25.55
CA PHE A 546 -14.84 -5.80 25.39
C PHE A 546 -14.03 -5.63 26.67
N GLU A 547 -13.75 -6.74 27.34
CA GLU A 547 -12.92 -6.70 28.55
C GLU A 547 -11.46 -6.44 28.17
N ASP A 548 -10.97 -7.17 27.14
CA ASP A 548 -9.60 -7.18 26.66
C ASP A 548 -9.54 -7.43 25.12
N ASP A 549 -8.33 -7.58 24.62
CA ASP A 549 -8.07 -7.89 23.21
C ASP A 549 -8.55 -9.27 22.79
N GLU A 550 -8.56 -10.27 23.69
CA GLU A 550 -9.12 -11.59 23.39
C GLU A 550 -10.62 -11.51 23.13
N ALA A 551 -11.34 -10.75 23.92
CA ALA A 551 -12.79 -10.53 23.72
C ALA A 551 -13.06 -9.85 22.37
N TYR A 552 -12.22 -8.87 22.00
CA TYR A 552 -12.32 -8.21 20.71
C TYR A 552 -11.89 -9.11 19.55
N ASN A 553 -10.82 -9.89 19.72
CA ASN A 553 -10.40 -10.86 18.72
C ASN A 553 -11.49 -11.90 18.49
N ASN A 554 -12.15 -12.40 19.51
CA ASN A 554 -13.31 -13.29 19.35
C ASN A 554 -14.44 -12.64 18.58
N PHE A 555 -14.75 -11.38 18.83
CA PHE A 555 -15.73 -10.61 18.05
C PHE A 555 -15.32 -10.48 16.58
N HIS A 556 -14.02 -10.30 16.32
CA HIS A 556 -13.48 -10.06 14.99
C HIS A 556 -13.24 -11.34 14.16
N VAL A 557 -12.84 -12.46 14.80
CA VAL A 557 -12.52 -13.73 14.12
C VAL A 557 -13.72 -14.54 13.66
N PHE A 558 -14.93 -14.12 13.94
CA PHE A 558 -16.11 -14.76 13.38
C PHE A 558 -16.02 -14.95 11.85
N ARG A 559 -15.21 -14.13 11.19
CA ARG A 559 -14.89 -14.23 9.76
C ARG A 559 -14.11 -15.47 9.38
N SER A 560 -13.29 -15.98 10.29
CA SER A 560 -12.52 -17.21 10.07
C SER A 560 -13.32 -18.48 10.28
N TRP A 561 -14.59 -18.39 10.69
CA TRP A 561 -15.47 -19.47 11.10
C TRP A 561 -14.92 -20.33 12.27
N LEU A 562 -13.93 -19.78 12.96
CA LEU A 562 -13.29 -20.41 14.10
C LEU A 562 -13.27 -19.43 15.28
N PRO A 563 -13.50 -19.88 16.53
CA PRO A 563 -13.19 -19.09 17.69
C PRO A 563 -11.68 -18.82 17.78
N TRP A 564 -11.31 -17.75 18.48
CA TRP A 564 -9.93 -17.27 18.55
C TRP A 564 -8.94 -18.34 19.05
N ASP A 565 -9.32 -19.10 20.08
CA ASP A 565 -8.48 -20.16 20.63
C ASP A 565 -8.15 -21.24 19.59
N GLN A 566 -9.10 -21.60 18.74
CA GLN A 566 -8.87 -22.56 17.66
C GLN A 566 -8.01 -21.97 16.54
N LEU A 567 -8.23 -20.71 16.18
CA LEU A 567 -7.36 -20.04 15.19
C LEU A 567 -5.93 -19.96 15.71
N ARG A 568 -5.75 -19.57 16.96
CA ARG A 568 -4.46 -19.53 17.65
C ARG A 568 -3.76 -20.89 17.62
N ASP A 569 -4.47 -21.96 17.96
CA ASP A 569 -3.93 -23.32 17.98
C ASP A 569 -3.53 -23.82 16.59
N ASN A 570 -4.32 -23.49 15.58
CA ASN A 570 -4.02 -23.83 14.19
C ASN A 570 -2.89 -22.97 13.60
N VAL A 571 -2.68 -21.80 14.13
CA VAL A 571 -1.78 -20.74 13.62
C VAL A 571 -2.25 -20.18 12.28
N VAL A 572 -2.70 -21.02 11.37
CA VAL A 572 -3.23 -20.65 10.04
C VAL A 572 -4.45 -21.50 9.72
N THR A 573 -5.46 -20.85 9.19
CA THR A 573 -6.61 -21.50 8.57
C THR A 573 -6.82 -20.96 7.17
N MET A 574 -7.10 -21.81 6.21
CA MET A 574 -7.40 -21.46 4.83
C MET A 574 -8.67 -22.15 4.37
N SER A 575 -9.52 -21.41 3.67
CA SER A 575 -10.62 -22.02 2.91
C SER A 575 -10.15 -22.39 1.50
N ASN A 576 -10.86 -23.33 0.88
CA ASN A 576 -10.60 -23.75 -0.49
C ASN A 576 -11.66 -23.14 -1.41
N GLU A 577 -11.32 -22.07 -2.08
CA GLU A 577 -12.21 -21.36 -2.98
C GLU A 577 -12.39 -22.12 -4.30
N PRO A 578 -13.63 -22.27 -4.82
CA PRO A 578 -13.85 -22.88 -6.12
C PRO A 578 -13.45 -21.94 -7.26
N TYR A 579 -13.19 -22.51 -8.42
CA TYR A 579 -13.20 -21.77 -9.70
C TYR A 579 -14.61 -21.51 -10.19
N TYR A 580 -14.76 -20.57 -11.12
CA TYR A 580 -16.03 -20.25 -11.76
C TYR A 580 -17.15 -19.88 -10.78
N LYS A 581 -16.78 -19.17 -9.72
CA LYS A 581 -17.73 -18.76 -8.66
C LYS A 581 -18.97 -18.06 -9.20
N TYR A 582 -18.80 -17.29 -10.29
CA TYR A 582 -19.91 -16.62 -10.98
C TYR A 582 -20.92 -17.60 -11.59
N LYS A 583 -20.51 -18.81 -12.01
CA LYS A 583 -21.42 -19.84 -12.55
C LYS A 583 -22.21 -20.54 -11.45
N GLU A 584 -21.69 -20.56 -10.24
CA GLU A 584 -22.26 -21.26 -9.09
C GLU A 584 -23.06 -20.34 -8.12
N GLY A 585 -23.22 -19.05 -8.48
CA GLY A 585 -23.91 -18.10 -7.63
C GLY A 585 -23.14 -17.72 -6.35
N LYS A 586 -21.81 -17.92 -6.34
CA LYS A 586 -20.98 -17.69 -5.15
C LYS A 586 -20.39 -16.28 -5.07
N LEU A 587 -20.49 -15.48 -6.13
CA LEU A 587 -20.02 -14.08 -6.10
C LEU A 587 -21.11 -13.11 -5.66
N ARG A 588 -22.37 -13.42 -5.92
CA ARG A 588 -23.48 -12.52 -5.65
C ARG A 588 -24.07 -12.79 -4.25
N PRO A 589 -24.34 -11.74 -3.46
CA PRO A 589 -24.97 -11.89 -2.14
C PRO A 589 -26.37 -12.55 -2.19
N ASP A 590 -27.09 -12.41 -3.34
CA ASP A 590 -28.39 -13.00 -3.55
C ASP A 590 -28.36 -14.49 -4.00
N GLY A 591 -27.16 -15.07 -4.12
CA GLY A 591 -26.95 -16.46 -4.55
C GLY A 591 -27.25 -16.74 -6.02
N GLN A 592 -27.57 -15.73 -6.83
CA GLN A 592 -27.79 -15.90 -8.26
C GLN A 592 -26.46 -16.02 -9.01
N VAL A 593 -26.50 -16.69 -10.15
CA VAL A 593 -25.34 -16.77 -11.06
C VAL A 593 -25.01 -15.40 -11.62
N GLY A 594 -23.71 -15.16 -11.89
CA GLY A 594 -23.21 -13.90 -12.43
C GLY A 594 -22.31 -13.13 -11.46
N PHE A 595 -22.06 -11.89 -11.83
CA PHE A 595 -21.21 -10.97 -11.10
C PHE A 595 -22.06 -10.01 -10.25
N PRO A 596 -21.60 -9.51 -9.09
CA PRO A 596 -22.36 -8.59 -8.27
C PRO A 596 -22.31 -7.14 -8.79
N THR A 597 -22.58 -6.98 -10.09
CA THR A 597 -22.73 -5.71 -10.80
C THR A 597 -24.19 -5.39 -11.06
N GLN A 598 -24.48 -4.23 -11.60
CA GLN A 598 -25.86 -3.83 -11.95
C GLN A 598 -26.46 -4.71 -13.06
N THR A 599 -25.64 -5.15 -14.00
CA THR A 599 -26.07 -6.01 -15.13
C THR A 599 -26.01 -7.50 -14.79
N GLY A 600 -25.41 -7.88 -13.67
CA GLY A 600 -25.08 -9.27 -13.33
C GLY A 600 -23.92 -9.84 -14.14
N ARG A 601 -23.19 -9.03 -14.90
CA ARG A 601 -22.11 -9.39 -15.80
C ARG A 601 -20.86 -8.55 -15.51
N VAL A 602 -19.74 -8.90 -16.11
CA VAL A 602 -18.58 -8.00 -16.16
C VAL A 602 -18.93 -6.81 -17.04
N GLU A 603 -18.91 -5.62 -16.48
CA GLU A 603 -19.29 -4.39 -17.19
C GLU A 603 -18.08 -3.77 -17.89
N LEU A 604 -17.88 -4.15 -19.17
CA LEU A 604 -16.87 -3.53 -20.05
C LEU A 604 -17.25 -2.10 -20.42
N TYR A 605 -18.54 -1.83 -20.45
CA TYR A 605 -19.15 -0.50 -20.37
C TYR A 605 -19.67 -0.34 -18.94
N SER A 606 -19.04 0.49 -18.15
CA SER A 606 -19.32 0.56 -16.71
C SER A 606 -20.52 1.43 -16.39
N TYR A 607 -21.59 0.81 -15.95
CA TYR A 607 -22.80 1.50 -15.47
C TYR A 607 -22.51 2.46 -14.31
N MET A 608 -21.57 2.10 -13.43
CA MET A 608 -21.28 2.94 -12.26
C MET A 608 -20.48 4.20 -12.65
N TYR A 609 -19.53 4.11 -13.57
CA TYR A 609 -18.86 5.31 -14.09
C TYR A 609 -19.86 6.23 -14.78
N GLU A 610 -20.70 5.69 -15.66
CA GLU A 610 -21.75 6.48 -16.32
C GLU A 610 -22.70 7.16 -15.31
N LYS A 611 -23.13 6.42 -14.28
CA LYS A 611 -23.99 6.94 -13.20
C LYS A 611 -23.39 8.15 -12.48
N PHE A 612 -22.08 8.18 -12.33
CA PHE A 612 -21.36 9.30 -11.70
C PHE A 612 -20.91 10.37 -12.68
N GLY A 613 -21.33 10.28 -13.96
CA GLY A 613 -21.00 11.27 -14.99
C GLY A 613 -19.59 11.16 -15.56
N GLU A 614 -18.98 10.00 -15.36
CA GLU A 614 -17.66 9.66 -15.93
C GLU A 614 -17.84 8.88 -17.23
N ASP A 615 -16.76 8.83 -18.05
CA ASP A 615 -16.76 8.01 -19.25
C ASP A 615 -16.84 6.52 -18.85
N PRO A 616 -17.85 5.78 -19.30
CA PRO A 616 -18.03 4.37 -18.96
C PRO A 616 -17.03 3.43 -19.65
N LEU A 617 -16.25 3.94 -20.61
CA LEU A 617 -15.27 3.20 -21.39
C LEU A 617 -13.85 3.76 -21.15
N PRO A 618 -12.80 2.93 -21.29
CA PRO A 618 -11.43 3.40 -21.15
C PRO A 618 -11.08 4.41 -22.26
N TYR A 619 -10.32 5.41 -21.89
CA TYR A 619 -9.76 6.40 -22.80
C TYR A 619 -8.34 6.77 -22.39
N TYR A 620 -7.53 7.21 -23.34
CA TYR A 620 -6.21 7.73 -23.07
C TYR A 620 -6.20 9.24 -23.04
N GLU A 621 -5.61 9.79 -22.00
CA GLU A 621 -5.19 11.19 -21.96
C GLU A 621 -3.72 11.29 -21.51
N PRO A 622 -2.95 12.27 -22.00
CA PRO A 622 -1.58 12.45 -21.58
C PRO A 622 -1.50 12.69 -20.07
N ALA A 623 -0.49 12.09 -19.43
CA ALA A 623 -0.28 12.26 -18.00
C ALA A 623 -0.08 13.72 -17.63
N ALA A 624 -0.74 14.18 -16.57
CA ALA A 624 -0.53 15.52 -16.04
C ALA A 624 0.93 15.68 -15.62
N TYR A 625 1.50 16.88 -15.87
CA TYR A 625 2.91 17.18 -15.61
C TYR A 625 3.91 16.22 -16.30
N GLY A 626 3.46 15.51 -17.29
CA GLY A 626 4.27 14.60 -18.09
C GLY A 626 4.94 15.33 -19.29
N PRO A 627 5.80 14.62 -20.03
CA PRO A 627 6.58 15.23 -21.11
C PRO A 627 5.75 15.80 -22.26
N THR A 628 4.50 15.38 -22.41
CA THR A 628 3.60 15.85 -23.47
C THR A 628 2.66 16.96 -23.03
N THR A 629 2.45 17.16 -21.75
CA THR A 629 1.52 18.16 -21.20
C THR A 629 2.20 19.42 -20.72
N MET A 630 3.51 19.36 -20.42
CA MET A 630 4.26 20.52 -19.95
C MET A 630 4.68 21.42 -21.12
N PRO A 631 4.80 22.73 -20.89
CA PRO A 631 5.32 23.66 -21.88
C PRO A 631 6.72 23.27 -22.39
N GLU A 632 7.03 23.57 -23.66
CA GLU A 632 8.34 23.28 -24.24
C GLU A 632 9.52 23.90 -23.47
N THR A 633 9.31 25.04 -22.87
CA THR A 633 10.31 25.70 -22.03
C THR A 633 10.66 24.82 -20.81
N MET A 634 9.68 24.25 -20.18
CA MET A 634 9.90 23.34 -19.03
C MET A 634 10.51 21.99 -19.46
N LYS A 635 10.15 21.46 -20.63
CA LYS A 635 10.75 20.22 -21.14
C LYS A 635 12.26 20.35 -21.36
N ASN A 636 12.74 21.54 -21.77
CA ASN A 636 14.18 21.79 -21.91
C ASN A 636 14.88 21.81 -20.55
N ASP A 637 14.24 22.36 -19.52
CA ASP A 637 14.78 22.44 -18.18
C ASP A 637 14.67 21.08 -17.44
N TYR A 638 13.64 20.28 -17.76
CA TYR A 638 13.35 18.98 -17.14
C TYR A 638 13.19 17.89 -18.19
N PRO A 639 14.30 17.42 -18.82
CA PRO A 639 14.24 16.55 -20.00
C PRO A 639 14.01 15.05 -19.70
N PHE A 640 13.91 14.66 -18.43
CA PHE A 640 13.70 13.28 -18.02
C PHE A 640 12.28 13.05 -17.53
N VAL A 641 11.86 11.78 -17.57
CA VAL A 641 10.64 11.31 -16.92
C VAL A 641 11.00 10.59 -15.64
N LEU A 642 10.46 11.07 -14.54
CA LEU A 642 10.63 10.50 -13.21
C LEU A 642 9.58 9.44 -12.95
N THR A 643 10.02 8.28 -12.49
CA THR A 643 9.19 7.29 -11.79
C THR A 643 9.71 7.07 -10.38
N THR A 644 8.84 6.72 -9.47
CA THR A 644 9.21 6.45 -8.09
C THR A 644 8.86 5.04 -7.66
N GLY A 645 9.21 4.67 -6.44
CA GLY A 645 8.78 3.44 -5.82
C GLY A 645 9.80 2.32 -5.81
N ALA A 646 11.02 2.52 -6.28
CA ALA A 646 12.09 1.53 -6.28
C ALA A 646 12.19 0.76 -4.95
N ARG A 647 11.21 -0.14 -4.72
CA ARG A 647 11.17 -0.95 -3.49
C ARG A 647 12.40 -1.82 -3.39
N VAL A 648 12.90 -1.94 -2.18
CA VAL A 648 13.96 -2.86 -1.80
C VAL A 648 13.42 -3.85 -0.78
N GLN A 649 14.02 -5.02 -0.70
CA GLN A 649 13.52 -6.10 0.17
C GLN A 649 13.67 -5.78 1.67
N ASN A 650 14.63 -4.94 2.02
CA ASN A 650 14.98 -4.63 3.40
C ASN A 650 14.17 -3.48 4.01
N TYR A 651 13.42 -2.71 3.23
CA TYR A 651 12.58 -1.63 3.76
C TYR A 651 11.11 -1.83 3.39
N PHE A 652 10.23 -1.44 4.31
CA PHE A 652 8.82 -1.31 4.04
C PHE A 652 8.45 0.18 4.07
N HIS A 653 8.33 0.80 2.87
CA HIS A 653 8.10 2.23 2.72
C HIS A 653 9.10 3.10 3.52
N SER A 654 8.61 3.87 4.49
CA SER A 654 9.44 4.71 5.37
C SER A 654 9.99 3.99 6.61
N GLU A 655 9.68 2.71 6.79
CA GLU A 655 10.10 1.92 7.96
C GLU A 655 11.43 1.21 7.77
N HIS A 656 12.02 0.74 8.86
CA HIS A 656 13.21 -0.12 8.99
C HIS A 656 14.56 0.56 8.72
N LYS A 657 14.60 1.85 8.45
CA LYS A 657 15.87 2.56 8.16
C LYS A 657 16.79 2.69 9.37
N GLN A 658 16.20 2.59 10.56
CA GLN A 658 16.93 2.58 11.85
C GLN A 658 17.55 1.22 12.19
N VAL A 659 17.10 0.13 11.54
CA VAL A 659 17.58 -1.23 11.85
C VAL A 659 18.92 -1.48 11.18
N PRO A 660 20.01 -1.71 11.94
CA PRO A 660 21.37 -1.71 11.40
C PRO A 660 21.61 -2.74 10.32
N SER A 661 21.21 -4.00 10.53
CA SER A 661 21.38 -5.06 9.54
C SER A 661 20.66 -4.76 8.22
N LEU A 662 19.48 -4.15 8.29
CA LEU A 662 18.71 -3.74 7.12
C LEU A 662 19.30 -2.49 6.45
N ARG A 663 19.79 -1.54 7.25
CA ARG A 663 20.43 -0.32 6.74
C ARG A 663 21.72 -0.63 5.95
N GLN A 664 22.46 -1.65 6.35
CA GLN A 664 23.65 -2.10 5.63
C GLN A 664 23.37 -2.55 4.19
N ILE A 665 22.20 -3.17 3.96
CA ILE A 665 21.85 -3.67 2.62
C ILE A 665 21.61 -2.49 1.66
N THR A 666 20.97 -1.42 2.14
CA THR A 666 20.71 -0.22 1.33
C THR A 666 20.96 1.03 2.19
N PRO A 667 22.22 1.44 2.31
CA PRO A 667 22.61 2.54 3.23
C PRO A 667 22.13 3.91 2.76
N TRP A 668 21.91 4.09 1.47
CA TRP A 668 21.55 5.36 0.85
C TRP A 668 20.29 5.23 -0.03
N PRO A 669 19.56 6.32 -0.26
CA PRO A 669 18.55 6.35 -1.30
C PRO A 669 19.22 6.28 -2.67
N GLU A 670 18.64 5.51 -3.57
CA GLU A 670 19.20 5.25 -4.90
C GLU A 670 18.26 5.75 -6.01
N VAL A 671 18.86 6.26 -7.09
CA VAL A 671 18.19 6.57 -8.34
C VAL A 671 18.80 5.78 -9.48
N ASP A 672 17.96 5.05 -10.20
CA ASP A 672 18.38 4.33 -11.42
C ASP A 672 18.47 5.31 -12.57
N VAL A 673 19.64 5.33 -13.23
CA VAL A 673 19.96 6.19 -14.38
C VAL A 673 20.44 5.33 -15.52
N ASN A 674 19.93 5.56 -16.74
CA ASN A 674 20.41 4.83 -17.90
C ASN A 674 21.90 5.13 -18.19
N GLU A 675 22.68 4.13 -18.60
CA GLU A 675 24.12 4.26 -18.84
C GLU A 675 24.50 5.30 -19.91
N GLU A 676 23.67 5.45 -20.94
CA GLU A 676 23.90 6.46 -22.01
C GLU A 676 23.64 7.88 -21.46
N ASP A 677 22.58 8.03 -20.67
CA ASP A 677 22.26 9.29 -20.01
C ASP A 677 23.31 9.67 -18.96
N ALA A 678 23.74 8.70 -18.15
CA ALA A 678 24.80 8.87 -17.16
C ALA A 678 26.11 9.35 -17.83
N LYS A 679 26.49 8.68 -18.90
CA LYS A 679 27.68 9.07 -19.69
C LYS A 679 27.57 10.48 -20.25
N ARG A 680 26.42 10.84 -20.79
CA ARG A 680 26.16 12.18 -21.36
C ARG A 680 26.26 13.28 -20.30
N LEU A 681 25.82 12.97 -19.07
CA LEU A 681 25.80 13.90 -17.93
C LEU A 681 27.07 13.85 -17.06
N GLY A 682 28.03 12.94 -17.34
CA GLY A 682 29.21 12.75 -16.53
C GLY A 682 28.93 12.18 -15.14
N ILE A 683 27.87 11.38 -15.03
CA ILE A 683 27.46 10.69 -13.80
C ILE A 683 28.08 9.29 -13.81
N GLU A 684 28.69 8.89 -12.70
CA GLU A 684 29.25 7.57 -12.47
C GLU A 684 28.46 6.81 -11.41
N GLU A 685 28.66 5.49 -11.32
CA GLU A 685 28.06 4.65 -10.29
C GLU A 685 28.39 5.16 -8.89
N GLY A 686 27.38 5.34 -8.04
CA GLY A 686 27.54 5.81 -6.68
C GLY A 686 27.70 7.32 -6.51
N ASP A 687 27.72 8.09 -7.58
CA ASP A 687 27.71 9.55 -7.49
C ASP A 687 26.43 10.04 -6.82
N TRP A 688 26.53 11.08 -6.01
CA TRP A 688 25.36 11.83 -5.63
C TRP A 688 24.83 12.65 -6.79
N VAL A 689 23.54 12.55 -7.04
CA VAL A 689 22.84 13.32 -8.05
C VAL A 689 21.70 14.09 -7.43
N GLU A 690 21.53 15.31 -7.85
CA GLU A 690 20.35 16.09 -7.56
C GLU A 690 19.28 15.76 -8.59
N ILE A 691 18.10 15.40 -8.13
CA ILE A 691 16.90 15.22 -8.93
C ILE A 691 16.00 16.39 -8.65
N SER A 692 15.58 17.12 -9.66
CA SER A 692 14.76 18.31 -9.51
C SER A 692 13.54 18.29 -10.42
N SER A 693 12.49 18.94 -9.97
CA SER A 693 11.26 19.22 -10.73
C SER A 693 10.88 20.69 -10.52
N PRO A 694 9.81 21.20 -11.16
CA PRO A 694 9.30 22.53 -10.85
C PRO A 694 8.87 22.74 -9.38
N TYR A 695 8.73 21.65 -8.60
CA TYR A 695 8.26 21.67 -7.21
C TYR A 695 9.37 21.59 -6.17
N GLY A 696 10.55 21.16 -6.55
CA GLY A 696 11.66 21.05 -5.61
C GLY A 696 12.83 20.24 -6.14
N ALA A 697 13.79 19.96 -5.26
CA ALA A 697 14.95 19.14 -5.54
C ALA A 697 15.30 18.23 -4.37
N VAL A 698 15.79 17.02 -4.65
CA VAL A 698 16.29 16.08 -3.67
C VAL A 698 17.55 15.40 -4.18
N ARG A 699 18.27 14.67 -3.32
CA ARG A 699 19.48 13.96 -3.70
C ARG A 699 19.40 12.48 -3.40
N GLN A 700 19.86 11.68 -4.35
CA GLN A 700 19.99 10.23 -4.21
C GLN A 700 21.29 9.79 -4.89
N LYS A 701 21.80 8.62 -4.55
CA LYS A 701 22.97 8.04 -5.21
C LYS A 701 22.60 7.42 -6.54
N ALA A 702 23.37 7.74 -7.56
CA ALA A 702 23.19 7.17 -8.88
C ALA A 702 23.54 5.69 -8.90
N ARG A 703 22.64 4.90 -9.46
CA ARG A 703 22.86 3.54 -9.87
C ARG A 703 22.77 3.48 -11.39
N VAL A 704 23.93 3.28 -12.03
CA VAL A 704 24.03 3.35 -13.49
C VAL A 704 23.69 1.99 -14.11
N LEU A 705 22.63 1.93 -14.90
CA LEU A 705 22.05 0.68 -15.39
C LEU A 705 21.75 0.75 -16.89
N ALA A 706 22.09 -0.33 -17.63
CA ALA A 706 21.61 -0.54 -19.01
C ALA A 706 20.11 -0.94 -19.05
N THR A 707 19.52 -1.28 -17.92
CA THR A 707 18.20 -1.93 -17.82
C THR A 707 17.03 -0.96 -17.67
N ILE A 708 17.28 0.32 -17.52
CA ILE A 708 16.24 1.34 -17.51
C ILE A 708 16.16 2.02 -18.87
N LYS A 709 14.96 2.40 -19.30
CA LYS A 709 14.74 3.09 -20.58
C LYS A 709 15.50 4.43 -20.59
N PRO A 710 16.24 4.77 -21.67
CA PRO A 710 16.83 6.09 -21.81
C PRO A 710 15.81 7.21 -21.64
N GLY A 711 16.22 8.30 -20.98
CA GLY A 711 15.34 9.43 -20.69
C GLY A 711 14.37 9.20 -19.50
N VAL A 712 14.45 8.05 -18.83
CA VAL A 712 13.68 7.73 -17.62
C VAL A 712 14.62 7.59 -16.44
N VAL A 713 14.25 8.13 -15.30
CA VAL A 713 14.92 7.90 -14.01
C VAL A 713 13.96 7.25 -13.03
N HIS A 714 14.45 6.36 -12.19
CA HIS A 714 13.62 5.65 -11.22
C HIS A 714 14.17 5.80 -9.81
N CYS A 715 13.45 6.53 -8.96
CA CYS A 715 13.90 6.99 -7.66
C CYS A 715 13.33 6.16 -6.50
N MET A 716 14.12 5.95 -5.47
CA MET A 716 13.67 5.37 -4.23
C MET A 716 12.74 6.34 -3.48
N HIS A 717 11.71 5.80 -2.86
CA HIS A 717 10.73 6.55 -2.07
C HIS A 717 10.92 6.37 -0.56
N GLY A 718 10.30 7.27 0.21
CA GLY A 718 10.17 7.13 1.66
C GLY A 718 11.50 7.09 2.42
N PHE A 719 12.55 7.75 1.94
CA PHE A 719 13.84 7.75 2.59
C PHE A 719 14.02 8.97 3.49
N TRP A 720 14.45 8.71 4.72
CA TRP A 720 14.82 9.68 5.74
C TRP A 720 15.97 9.09 6.58
N TYR A 721 16.58 9.89 7.46
CA TYR A 721 17.82 9.55 8.14
C TYR A 721 17.60 9.52 9.65
N PRO A 722 17.22 8.36 10.23
CA PRO A 722 16.96 8.25 11.67
C PRO A 722 18.14 8.62 12.56
N GLU A 723 19.36 8.58 12.03
CA GLU A 723 20.59 8.99 12.70
C GLU A 723 20.77 10.51 12.81
N GLU A 724 20.00 11.27 12.04
CA GLU A 724 20.08 12.74 12.08
C GLU A 724 19.14 13.32 13.15
N GLU A 725 19.36 14.60 13.46
CA GLU A 725 18.53 15.30 14.43
C GLU A 725 17.05 15.30 14.02
N GLY A 726 16.19 14.91 14.96
CA GLY A 726 14.76 14.83 14.72
C GLY A 726 14.02 16.15 14.86
N SER A 727 14.62 17.14 15.54
CA SER A 727 13.97 18.44 15.73
C SER A 727 13.85 19.22 14.42
N GLU A 728 12.85 20.09 14.37
CA GLU A 728 12.73 21.05 13.26
C GLU A 728 13.91 22.01 13.21
N PRO A 729 14.34 22.42 12.01
CA PRO A 729 13.71 22.14 10.70
C PRO A 729 14.15 20.82 10.06
N ASN A 730 15.12 20.10 10.65
CA ASN A 730 15.75 18.94 10.01
C ASN A 730 14.82 17.72 9.86
N LEU A 731 13.99 17.43 10.86
CA LEU A 731 13.06 16.30 10.87
C LEU A 731 13.71 14.99 10.36
N TYR A 732 14.83 14.60 10.99
CA TYR A 732 15.61 13.43 10.59
C TYR A 732 16.11 13.47 9.14
N GLY A 733 16.50 14.62 8.64
CA GLY A 733 16.95 14.77 7.27
C GLY A 733 15.90 14.45 6.20
N ASN A 734 14.61 14.48 6.55
CA ASN A 734 13.50 14.07 5.69
C ASN A 734 13.49 14.81 4.34
N TRP A 735 13.87 16.07 4.34
CA TRP A 735 13.85 16.92 3.15
C TRP A 735 14.98 16.66 2.16
N LYS A 736 16.04 15.95 2.59
CA LYS A 736 17.23 15.71 1.76
C LYS A 736 16.98 14.75 0.61
N SER A 737 16.12 13.75 0.84
CA SER A 737 15.95 12.64 -0.10
C SER A 737 14.50 12.18 -0.27
N ASN A 738 13.53 12.85 0.33
CA ASN A 738 12.13 12.52 0.18
C ASN A 738 11.63 12.92 -1.20
N ILE A 739 11.56 11.94 -2.11
CA ILE A 739 11.23 12.15 -3.52
C ILE A 739 9.85 12.79 -3.72
N ASN A 740 8.95 12.70 -2.74
CA ASN A 740 7.63 13.29 -2.81
C ASN A 740 7.64 14.83 -2.84
N MET A 741 8.75 15.44 -2.46
CA MET A 741 8.94 16.89 -2.63
C MET A 741 8.93 17.35 -4.10
N LEU A 742 9.13 16.42 -5.02
CA LEU A 742 9.14 16.70 -6.45
C LEU A 742 7.76 16.58 -7.10
N MET A 743 6.76 16.09 -6.37
CA MET A 743 5.46 15.74 -6.90
C MET A 743 4.40 16.73 -6.49
N PRO A 744 3.59 17.25 -7.44
CA PRO A 744 2.42 18.05 -7.10
C PRO A 744 1.33 17.18 -6.48
N ASN A 745 0.55 17.77 -5.62
CA ASN A 745 -0.68 17.18 -5.12
C ASN A 745 -1.77 17.27 -6.21
N SER A 746 -1.73 16.36 -7.17
CA SER A 746 -2.57 16.36 -8.37
C SER A 746 -3.18 14.99 -8.61
N VAL A 747 -4.45 14.97 -8.98
CA VAL A 747 -5.22 13.78 -9.28
C VAL A 747 -5.93 13.90 -10.61
N ASN A 748 -6.46 12.82 -11.14
CA ASN A 748 -7.36 12.89 -12.27
C ASN A 748 -8.57 13.76 -11.90
N ALA A 749 -8.80 14.81 -12.67
CA ALA A 749 -9.79 15.84 -12.37
C ALA A 749 -11.24 15.32 -12.41
N LYS A 750 -11.48 14.18 -13.04
CA LYS A 750 -12.79 13.54 -13.16
C LYS A 750 -13.00 12.52 -12.04
N THR A 751 -12.16 11.50 -11.99
CA THR A 751 -12.35 10.37 -11.08
C THR A 751 -11.89 10.63 -9.64
N GLY A 752 -11.00 11.60 -9.42
CA GLY A 752 -10.37 11.86 -8.12
C GLY A 752 -9.30 10.84 -7.72
N PHE A 753 -8.93 9.93 -8.63
CA PHE A 753 -7.91 8.91 -8.45
C PHE A 753 -6.63 9.22 -9.23
N GLY A 754 -5.58 8.46 -8.91
CA GLY A 754 -4.30 8.56 -9.58
C GLY A 754 -3.46 9.77 -9.14
N ASN A 755 -2.24 9.83 -9.59
CA ASN A 755 -1.29 10.89 -9.26
C ASN A 755 -0.20 11.00 -10.32
N THR A 756 0.91 11.69 -10.01
CA THR A 756 2.03 11.91 -10.93
C THR A 756 3.28 11.10 -10.61
N PHE A 757 3.22 10.15 -9.67
CA PHE A 757 4.41 9.43 -9.16
C PHE A 757 5.14 8.60 -10.21
N LYS A 758 4.50 8.29 -11.33
CA LYS A 758 5.09 7.47 -12.40
C LYS A 758 5.31 8.23 -13.71
N SER A 759 5.09 9.54 -13.76
CA SER A 759 5.13 10.27 -15.04
C SER A 759 5.57 11.72 -14.95
N MET A 760 6.13 12.15 -13.82
CA MET A 760 6.56 13.54 -13.62
C MET A 760 7.80 13.87 -14.43
N ILE A 761 7.87 15.06 -15.02
CA ILE A 761 9.13 15.53 -15.62
C ILE A 761 10.14 15.90 -14.55
N CYS A 762 11.41 15.67 -14.82
CA CYS A 762 12.49 16.02 -13.91
C CYS A 762 13.80 16.32 -14.66
N ASN A 763 14.75 16.85 -13.92
CA ASN A 763 16.15 16.96 -14.32
C ASN A 763 17.02 16.22 -13.33
N ILE A 764 18.19 15.77 -13.80
CA ILE A 764 19.20 15.16 -12.95
C ILE A 764 20.55 15.79 -13.26
N LYS A 765 21.34 16.04 -12.23
CA LYS A 765 22.72 16.55 -12.38
C LYS A 765 23.61 15.96 -11.29
N LYS A 766 24.88 15.73 -11.65
CA LYS A 766 25.90 15.34 -10.67
C LYS A 766 26.11 16.44 -9.66
N VAL A 767 26.21 16.07 -8.40
CA VAL A 767 26.58 16.94 -7.29
C VAL A 767 28.02 16.66 -6.93
N HIS A 768 28.89 17.65 -7.01
CA HIS A 768 30.32 17.48 -6.85
C HIS A 768 30.76 17.43 -5.38
N GLU A 769 29.97 18.01 -4.50
CA GLU A 769 30.34 18.15 -3.10
C GLU A 769 29.19 17.75 -2.21
N LEU A 770 29.23 16.53 -1.76
CA LEU A 770 28.31 16.02 -0.80
C LEU A 770 29.09 15.20 0.22
N GLY A 771 29.30 15.73 1.39
CA GLY A 771 30.10 15.09 2.40
C GLY A 771 31.61 15.17 2.17
N GLY A 772 32.07 15.81 1.09
CA GLY A 772 33.50 15.94 0.73
C GLY A 772 33.98 14.80 -0.19
N PRO A 773 35.26 14.83 -0.59
CA PRO A 773 35.81 13.91 -1.58
C PRO A 773 35.85 12.46 -1.09
N ASN A 774 35.73 12.24 0.21
CA ASN A 774 35.74 10.92 0.83
C ASN A 774 34.42 10.72 1.56
N GLU A 775 33.33 10.59 0.83
CA GLU A 775 32.10 10.14 1.44
C GLU A 775 32.32 8.86 2.23
N PRO A 776 31.67 8.73 3.38
CA PRO A 776 31.75 7.48 4.13
C PRO A 776 31.18 6.35 3.30
N GLU A 777 31.96 5.32 3.12
CA GLU A 777 31.52 4.11 2.44
C GLU A 777 30.53 3.31 3.25
N ARG A 778 30.38 3.67 4.51
CA ARG A 778 29.62 2.88 5.47
C ARG A 778 28.87 3.79 6.45
N VAL A 779 27.67 3.42 6.73
CA VAL A 779 26.83 4.05 7.77
C VAL A 779 27.02 3.31 9.07
N VAL A 780 27.27 4.02 10.14
CA VAL A 780 27.33 3.47 11.49
C VAL A 780 26.23 4.09 12.32
N LEU A 781 25.39 3.24 12.83
CA LEU A 781 24.30 3.63 13.71
C LEU A 781 24.74 3.44 15.16
N GLU A 782 25.22 4.48 15.81
CA GLU A 782 25.70 4.44 17.19
C GLU A 782 24.65 3.99 18.20
N ARG A 783 23.38 4.08 17.82
CA ARG A 783 22.23 3.80 18.69
C ARG A 783 21.91 2.33 18.85
N SER A 784 22.44 1.47 18.00
CA SER A 784 22.25 0.03 18.12
C SER A 784 23.29 -0.59 19.04
N ARG A 785 22.85 -1.16 20.14
CA ARG A 785 23.75 -1.82 21.10
C ARG A 785 24.45 -3.05 20.57
N GLU A 786 23.99 -3.60 19.45
CA GLU A 786 24.43 -4.87 18.91
C GLU A 786 25.03 -4.73 17.50
N ALA A 787 25.00 -3.55 16.93
CA ALA A 787 25.49 -3.32 15.59
C ALA A 787 26.90 -2.71 15.62
N GLU A 788 27.80 -3.37 14.96
CA GLU A 788 29.13 -2.82 14.66
C GLU A 788 29.11 -1.87 13.46
N PHE A 789 28.04 -1.12 13.34
CA PHE A 789 27.89 -0.13 12.29
C PHE A 789 28.24 1.22 12.81
N GLU A 790 29.15 1.87 12.15
CA GLU A 790 29.51 3.21 12.48
C GLU A 790 28.87 4.21 11.53
N VAL A 791 28.22 5.25 12.01
CA VAL A 791 27.92 6.43 11.23
C VAL A 791 29.16 7.30 11.21
N GLN A 792 29.74 7.45 10.07
CA GLN A 792 30.85 8.39 9.94
C GLN A 792 30.29 9.80 9.99
N GLU A 793 30.68 10.54 11.03
CA GLU A 793 30.20 11.89 11.28
C GLU A 793 30.48 12.89 10.14
N THR A 794 31.40 12.52 9.28
CA THR A 794 31.76 13.33 8.10
C THR A 794 30.74 13.30 6.98
N TRP A 795 29.79 12.36 7.05
CA TRP A 795 28.78 12.37 6.02
C TRP A 795 27.69 13.39 6.35
N ARG A 796 27.71 14.45 5.64
CA ARG A 796 26.62 15.44 5.60
C ARG A 796 26.46 15.90 4.18
N PRO A 797 25.23 16.16 3.71
CA PRO A 797 25.04 16.90 2.49
C PRO A 797 25.81 18.20 2.64
N VAL A 798 26.76 18.40 1.74
CA VAL A 798 27.45 19.69 1.71
C VAL A 798 26.58 20.67 1.00
N ASP A 799 26.48 21.81 1.57
CA ASP A 799 25.87 22.96 0.98
C ASP A 799 24.70 22.63 0.07
N GLY A 800 23.83 22.59 0.68
CA GLY A 800 22.56 22.68 0.30
C GLY A 800 22.07 22.38 -0.74
N PRO A 801 21.74 22.32 -1.43
CA PRO A 801 20.49 22.67 -1.83
C PRO A 801 19.63 21.69 -2.26
N VAL A 802 19.81 20.68 -1.69
CA VAL A 802 18.59 20.29 -1.26
C VAL A 802 18.22 21.44 -0.45
N GLN A 803 17.67 22.33 -1.12
CA GLN A 803 17.12 23.49 -0.57
C GLN A 803 17.31 23.54 0.89
N ASP A 804 18.14 24.35 1.31
CA ASP A 804 18.07 24.71 2.67
C ASP A 804 16.64 24.58 3.04
N PRO A 805 16.24 23.60 3.82
CA PRO A 805 14.85 23.25 3.96
C PRO A 805 14.02 24.33 4.50
N ILE A 806 14.56 25.43 4.40
CA ILE A 806 14.29 26.19 5.33
C ILE A 806 13.57 27.38 5.21
N ASP A 807 13.36 27.87 4.22
CA ASP A 807 12.53 29.02 4.03
C ASP A 807 11.17 28.69 3.38
N TYR A 808 10.61 27.55 3.74
CA TYR A 808 9.23 27.27 3.41
C TYR A 808 8.24 28.28 3.99
N GLU A 809 8.63 29.05 4.99
CA GLU A 809 7.82 30.19 5.41
C GLU A 809 7.77 31.32 4.39
N LYS A 810 8.79 31.49 3.59
CA LYS A 810 8.76 32.47 2.50
C LYS A 810 8.08 31.98 1.24
N GLU A 811 8.32 30.73 0.86
CA GLU A 811 7.77 30.19 -0.40
C GLU A 811 6.26 29.93 -0.35
N LEU A 812 5.68 29.69 0.83
CA LEU A 812 4.24 29.47 0.94
C LEU A 812 3.42 30.77 1.09
N VAL A 813 4.06 31.88 1.22
CA VAL A 813 3.36 33.18 1.23
C VAL A 813 3.20 33.74 -0.18
N GLU A 814 3.94 33.23 -1.17
CA GLU A 814 3.93 33.70 -2.55
C GLU A 814 3.11 32.83 -3.52
N HIS A 815 2.50 31.74 -3.05
CA HIS A 815 1.58 30.89 -3.78
C HIS A 815 0.30 30.64 -2.96
#